data_f2685d39eb1e9d0fac7fab17755191e7
#
_entry.id   f2685d39eb1e9d0fac7fab17755191e7
#
_cell.length_a   1.000
_cell.length_b   1.000
_cell.length_c   1.000
_cell.angle_alpha   90.00
_cell.angle_beta   90.00
_cell.angle_gamma   90.00
#
_symmetry.space_group_name_H-M   'P 1'
#
loop_
_entity.id
_entity.type
_entity.pdbx_description
1 polymer ?
#
loop_
_entity_poly.entity_id
_entity_poly.type
_entity_poly.pdbx_seq_one_letter_code
_entity_poly.pdbx_strand_id
1 'polypeptide(L)'
;MKRTLIILLTVLIILSAAIPAAAKSKSKEIVVNGDFESYDRSTMLPKKWETHFYKGEVDPSSDNVMFNVEKDTNYGMVLHISVKEADDAAVYQSVRVEPSSFYRLSCRIKTKDVKNGAGANIALRDIIARSDGVYGNTDWQTVVLVGKTGPYQNSMVISCRVGGYSSDSSGDAWFDDFKIEKISGSDGRIVPFYSGEIKEDEIPTENTKNNLWIYILIALAVITAAVVTSVLLVFKKKDKSTAKGKKSDKVKKNTSKNEESAEISRDLLKQFRGKNFFSMSADNALNRTDIKLHFTKKDWIFVSVLTGVYTVIALVNLGTLKFPVNAWSGNTGDSVRIDFGRSVKISQVWQNSGVSNINYVLETDDGKEIAIDSKDRSTYGRMFRWAKLSGASSSKATTGVTLTVMGGDYGRKNDPDLVLNELVFFDENGDKIECTVPESAKALFDEQDTVPKYPSFFNGMYFDELYHGRTAFEHINNLQVYEWTHPPLGKLFIALGILIFGMKPFGWRIVGTLFGIAMVPLMYCFGKRVLKRSTLALFSTFLFTFDFMHFTQTRIATVDVYGVFFILLMTYFMFQFLSMDIGDRLIDMMRELALSGIFFGFGCASKWICMYTGVGLAVMFFLKLFLMTIKSIKCSIQLKNPKIGMMAWIRPIVLCLWCVLFFVIIPASIYAASYCRYYTAEWKPARQTEIYRQNRDKYDSADQVKLDIKDAAKTYVKGVIKNQKDMYSYHSTLKSDHSASSPWWSWLFDLRPTWFYCGGSDNPHGYIGTISAFGNPAVWTLCTLATVGMIVSLIHRKRFPTEVLFILIALGSSFLPWVLVPRSTYAYHFFASVPFITLASGYLIGYIENWSSLKRAVKGVMSPGFVPWIKYIWMIAAGVLFILFYPVISGTEVPYWYIHMLQWVPFHKFEVIDKNDGSVLKTIRLGWRFLDYEPSGNELKDWMITKLYK
;
A
#
# COMPACT_ATOMS: atom_id res chain seq x y z
N MET A 1 -44.01 13.15 2.65
CA MET A 1 -42.84 12.49 3.27
C MET A 1 -42.47 11.18 2.63
N LYS A 2 -43.34 10.14 2.46
CA LYS A 2 -42.93 8.86 1.81
C LYS A 2 -42.48 9.03 0.35
N ARG A 3 -43.16 9.86 -0.46
CA ARG A 3 -42.79 10.11 -1.86
C ARG A 3 -41.51 10.95 -1.99
N THR A 4 -41.29 11.91 -1.11
CA THR A 4 -40.08 12.77 -1.13
C THR A 4 -38.82 11.99 -0.72
N LEU A 5 -38.93 11.06 0.23
CA LEU A 5 -37.85 10.20 0.65
C LEU A 5 -37.47 9.17 -0.44
N ILE A 6 -38.48 8.62 -1.14
CA ILE A 6 -38.24 7.71 -2.27
C ILE A 6 -37.58 8.48 -3.42
N ILE A 7 -38.02 9.71 -3.70
CA ILE A 7 -37.43 10.54 -4.74
C ILE A 7 -35.96 10.90 -4.38
N LEU A 8 -35.68 11.26 -3.13
CA LEU A 8 -34.28 11.54 -2.69
C LEU A 8 -33.39 10.30 -2.74
N LEU A 9 -33.90 9.13 -2.34
CA LEU A 9 -33.19 7.85 -2.46
C LEU A 9 -33.03 7.44 -3.93
N THR A 10 -34.00 7.66 -4.77
CA THR A 10 -33.92 7.39 -6.21
C THR A 10 -32.96 8.34 -6.90
N VAL A 11 -32.90 9.62 -6.52
CA VAL A 11 -31.94 10.61 -7.01
C VAL A 11 -30.52 10.28 -6.54
N LEU A 12 -30.34 9.83 -5.29
CA LEU A 12 -29.03 9.36 -4.79
C LEU A 12 -28.57 8.08 -5.50
N ILE A 13 -29.48 7.16 -5.79
CA ILE A 13 -29.18 5.94 -6.56
C ILE A 13 -28.90 6.28 -8.02
N ILE A 14 -29.62 7.24 -8.62
CA ILE A 14 -29.37 7.70 -9.99
C ILE A 14 -28.06 8.49 -10.08
N LEU A 15 -27.73 9.30 -9.08
CA LEU A 15 -26.42 10.00 -9.00
C LEU A 15 -25.26 9.06 -8.75
N SER A 16 -25.45 7.94 -8.03
CA SER A 16 -24.41 6.91 -7.88
C SER A 16 -24.30 5.98 -9.09
N ALA A 17 -25.34 5.87 -9.91
CA ALA A 17 -25.34 5.09 -11.16
C ALA A 17 -24.92 5.88 -12.41
N ALA A 18 -24.72 7.21 -12.27
CA ALA A 18 -24.45 8.11 -13.40
C ALA A 18 -22.95 8.42 -13.59
N ILE A 19 -22.02 7.61 -13.10
CA ILE A 19 -20.58 7.73 -13.38
C ILE A 19 -20.00 6.32 -13.58
N PRO A 20 -19.37 6.00 -14.69
CA PRO A 20 -19.44 6.60 -16.02
C PRO A 20 -19.96 5.63 -17.07
N ALA A 21 -20.85 6.04 -17.90
CA ALA A 21 -20.83 5.56 -19.27
C ALA A 21 -19.58 6.17 -19.93
N ALA A 22 -18.46 5.47 -19.89
CA ALA A 22 -17.32 5.82 -20.68
C ALA A 22 -17.78 5.84 -22.14
N ALA A 23 -17.85 7.04 -22.71
CA ALA A 23 -17.96 7.21 -24.14
C ALA A 23 -16.88 6.31 -24.78
N LYS A 24 -17.31 5.34 -25.59
CA LYS A 24 -16.43 4.69 -26.56
C LYS A 24 -15.92 5.79 -27.45
N SER A 25 -14.76 6.34 -27.15
CA SER A 25 -13.97 7.09 -28.10
C SER A 25 -13.69 6.10 -29.23
N LYS A 26 -14.09 6.44 -30.47
CA LYS A 26 -13.56 5.76 -31.64
C LYS A 26 -12.03 5.79 -31.49
N SER A 27 -11.42 4.63 -31.35
CA SER A 27 -9.97 4.48 -31.32
C SER A 27 -9.45 5.07 -32.63
N LYS A 28 -8.62 6.11 -32.54
CA LYS A 28 -7.88 6.64 -33.67
C LYS A 28 -6.96 5.52 -34.15
N GLU A 29 -7.10 5.08 -35.39
CA GLU A 29 -6.24 4.05 -35.95
C GLU A 29 -4.77 4.43 -35.76
N ILE A 30 -3.98 3.52 -35.19
CA ILE A 30 -2.56 3.74 -34.88
C ILE A 30 -1.74 3.60 -36.18
N VAL A 31 -2.11 2.68 -37.08
CA VAL A 31 -1.50 2.44 -38.38
C VAL A 31 -2.22 3.31 -39.41
N VAL A 32 -1.46 3.95 -40.26
CA VAL A 32 -2.01 4.73 -41.38
C VAL A 32 -1.90 3.92 -42.65
N ASN A 33 -3.03 3.70 -43.33
CA ASN A 33 -3.09 2.94 -44.59
C ASN A 33 -2.60 1.48 -44.42
N GLY A 34 -3.10 0.82 -43.39
CA GLY A 34 -2.82 -0.61 -43.12
C GLY A 34 -3.58 -1.56 -44.04
N ASP A 35 -4.59 -1.06 -44.75
CA ASP A 35 -5.37 -1.73 -45.79
C ASP A 35 -4.79 -1.50 -47.22
N PHE A 36 -3.67 -0.79 -47.31
CA PHE A 36 -2.94 -0.48 -48.54
C PHE A 36 -3.74 0.16 -49.70
N GLU A 37 -4.94 0.60 -49.49
CA GLU A 37 -5.84 1.21 -50.49
C GLU A 37 -5.32 2.58 -50.98
N SER A 38 -4.45 3.24 -50.25
CA SER A 38 -3.83 4.49 -50.62
C SER A 38 -2.38 4.29 -51.12
N TYR A 39 -2.14 4.41 -52.42
CA TYR A 39 -0.84 4.22 -53.01
C TYR A 39 -0.48 5.33 -54.01
N ASP A 40 0.77 5.40 -54.41
CA ASP A 40 1.23 6.30 -55.48
C ASP A 40 1.10 5.59 -56.82
N ARG A 41 0.30 6.15 -57.72
CA ARG A 41 0.03 5.56 -59.05
C ARG A 41 1.26 5.56 -59.99
N SER A 42 2.27 6.36 -59.72
CA SER A 42 3.49 6.41 -60.54
C SER A 42 4.51 5.36 -60.14
N THR A 43 4.59 5.03 -58.86
CA THR A 43 5.56 4.08 -58.32
C THR A 43 4.93 2.76 -57.88
N MET A 44 3.61 2.70 -57.76
CA MET A 44 2.83 1.58 -57.24
C MET A 44 3.20 1.23 -55.78
N LEU A 45 3.76 2.17 -55.01
CA LEU A 45 4.13 1.96 -53.59
C LEU A 45 3.05 2.48 -52.64
N PRO A 46 2.85 1.81 -51.47
CA PRO A 46 1.85 2.25 -50.52
C PRO A 46 2.24 3.57 -49.85
N LYS A 47 1.29 4.53 -49.80
CA LYS A 47 1.56 5.84 -49.15
C LYS A 47 1.74 5.67 -47.67
N LYS A 48 2.69 6.42 -47.09
CA LYS A 48 3.05 6.40 -45.66
C LYS A 48 3.83 5.16 -45.20
N TRP A 49 4.22 4.30 -46.10
CA TRP A 49 5.11 3.20 -45.87
C TRP A 49 6.40 3.41 -46.68
N GLU A 50 7.53 2.93 -46.14
CA GLU A 50 8.86 2.99 -46.73
C GLU A 50 9.34 1.57 -47.06
N THR A 51 10.16 1.44 -48.09
CA THR A 51 10.68 0.14 -48.58
C THR A 51 12.15 -0.01 -48.22
N HIS A 52 12.58 -1.23 -47.99
CA HIS A 52 13.97 -1.57 -47.70
C HIS A 52 14.25 -3.04 -48.05
N PHE A 53 15.43 -3.34 -48.60
CA PHE A 53 15.97 -4.68 -48.72
C PHE A 53 17.49 -4.69 -48.60
N TYR A 54 18.05 -5.78 -48.06
CA TYR A 54 19.45 -5.80 -47.63
C TYR A 54 20.42 -5.74 -48.80
N LYS A 55 20.21 -6.54 -49.89
CA LYS A 55 21.07 -6.50 -51.09
C LYS A 55 21.04 -5.15 -51.77
N GLY A 56 19.96 -4.41 -51.68
CA GLY A 56 19.87 -3.03 -52.19
C GLY A 56 20.69 -1.99 -51.42
N GLU A 57 21.05 -2.26 -50.17
CA GLU A 57 22.02 -1.43 -49.41
C GLU A 57 23.44 -1.62 -49.94
N VAL A 58 23.77 -2.82 -50.45
CA VAL A 58 25.09 -3.16 -51.00
C VAL A 58 25.19 -2.80 -52.45
N ASP A 59 24.12 -3.00 -53.26
CA ASP A 59 23.99 -2.66 -54.65
C ASP A 59 22.63 -1.99 -54.97
N PRO A 60 22.59 -0.67 -55.00
CA PRO A 60 21.36 0.13 -55.27
C PRO A 60 20.74 -0.15 -56.67
N SER A 61 21.47 -0.79 -57.58
CA SER A 61 20.97 -1.19 -58.92
C SER A 61 20.34 -2.55 -58.95
N SER A 62 20.31 -3.28 -57.85
CA SER A 62 19.78 -4.64 -57.74
C SER A 62 18.28 -4.66 -58.02
N ASP A 63 17.86 -5.54 -58.95
CA ASP A 63 16.46 -5.85 -59.27
C ASP A 63 15.93 -7.08 -58.55
N ASN A 64 16.61 -7.47 -57.46
CA ASN A 64 16.29 -8.69 -56.67
C ASN A 64 14.94 -8.64 -55.98
N VAL A 65 14.50 -7.46 -55.59
CA VAL A 65 13.25 -7.28 -54.81
C VAL A 65 12.32 -6.31 -55.54
N MET A 66 11.07 -6.69 -55.69
CA MET A 66 9.99 -5.85 -56.18
C MET A 66 8.97 -5.58 -55.08
N PHE A 67 8.64 -4.30 -54.92
CA PHE A 67 7.55 -3.85 -54.04
C PHE A 67 6.49 -3.21 -54.89
N ASN A 68 5.24 -3.67 -54.78
CA ASN A 68 4.14 -3.03 -55.48
C ASN A 68 2.83 -3.17 -54.69
N VAL A 69 1.85 -2.34 -55.03
CA VAL A 69 0.45 -2.54 -54.58
C VAL A 69 -0.35 -2.99 -55.78
N GLU A 70 -1.00 -4.13 -55.69
CA GLU A 70 -1.79 -4.71 -56.78
C GLU A 70 -3.20 -5.07 -56.31
N LYS A 71 -4.10 -5.31 -57.27
CA LYS A 71 -5.51 -5.62 -56.96
C LYS A 71 -5.71 -7.13 -56.79
N ASP A 72 -6.12 -7.50 -55.56
CA ASP A 72 -6.63 -8.86 -55.30
C ASP A 72 -8.13 -8.95 -55.63
N THR A 73 -8.59 -10.16 -55.98
CA THR A 73 -10.00 -10.41 -56.38
C THR A 73 -10.99 -10.23 -55.26
N ASN A 74 -10.58 -10.45 -54.01
CA ASN A 74 -11.45 -10.53 -52.83
C ASN A 74 -11.19 -9.39 -51.81
N TYR A 75 -9.99 -8.81 -51.83
CA TYR A 75 -9.51 -7.94 -50.74
C TYR A 75 -9.13 -6.51 -51.13
N GLY A 76 -9.40 -6.08 -52.39
CA GLY A 76 -9.10 -4.72 -52.85
C GLY A 76 -7.65 -4.60 -53.26
N MET A 77 -7.00 -3.51 -52.84
CA MET A 77 -5.58 -3.27 -53.09
C MET A 77 -4.75 -3.91 -51.97
N VAL A 78 -3.73 -4.69 -52.35
CA VAL A 78 -2.87 -5.42 -51.41
C VAL A 78 -1.38 -5.11 -51.67
N LEU A 79 -0.56 -5.10 -50.65
CA LEU A 79 0.89 -4.97 -50.78
C LEU A 79 1.50 -6.32 -51.22
N HIS A 80 2.24 -6.31 -52.31
CA HIS A 80 3.01 -7.45 -52.84
C HIS A 80 4.51 -7.21 -52.68
N ILE A 81 5.20 -8.13 -52.05
CA ILE A 81 6.67 -8.22 -51.94
C ILE A 81 7.12 -9.48 -52.65
N SER A 82 7.90 -9.31 -53.74
CA SER A 82 8.49 -10.39 -54.54
C SER A 82 9.99 -10.40 -54.36
N VAL A 83 10.59 -11.53 -53.97
CA VAL A 83 12.02 -11.68 -53.72
C VAL A 83 12.54 -12.84 -54.55
N LYS A 84 13.35 -12.54 -55.62
CA LYS A 84 13.86 -13.52 -56.59
C LYS A 84 14.91 -14.45 -55.96
N GLU A 85 15.96 -13.90 -55.37
CA GLU A 85 16.97 -14.63 -54.59
C GLU A 85 16.88 -14.24 -53.14
N ALA A 86 17.15 -15.17 -52.25
CA ALA A 86 17.02 -15.00 -50.83
C ALA A 86 17.60 -13.66 -50.36
N ASP A 87 16.79 -12.87 -49.69
CA ASP A 87 17.08 -11.53 -49.18
C ASP A 87 16.24 -11.21 -47.95
N ASP A 88 16.49 -10.07 -47.34
CA ASP A 88 15.68 -9.50 -46.24
C ASP A 88 14.96 -8.25 -46.74
N ALA A 89 13.72 -8.40 -47.18
CA ALA A 89 12.92 -7.37 -47.84
C ALA A 89 11.73 -6.94 -46.93
N ALA A 90 11.57 -5.65 -46.69
CA ALA A 90 10.56 -5.11 -45.79
C ALA A 90 9.90 -3.84 -46.31
N VAL A 91 8.61 -3.70 -46.03
CA VAL A 91 7.87 -2.44 -46.12
C VAL A 91 7.46 -2.03 -44.72
N TYR A 92 7.86 -0.84 -44.27
CA TYR A 92 7.78 -0.45 -42.87
C TYR A 92 7.16 0.93 -42.65
N GLN A 93 6.61 1.14 -41.44
CA GLN A 93 6.04 2.40 -40.97
C GLN A 93 6.39 2.65 -39.50
N SER A 94 6.77 3.91 -39.19
CA SER A 94 6.92 4.35 -37.79
C SER A 94 5.56 4.76 -37.22
N VAL A 95 5.19 4.14 -36.10
CA VAL A 95 3.91 4.39 -35.38
C VAL A 95 4.17 4.86 -33.97
N ARG A 96 3.25 5.68 -33.44
CA ARG A 96 3.30 6.14 -32.05
C ARG A 96 2.67 5.11 -31.12
N VAL A 97 3.36 4.80 -30.06
CA VAL A 97 2.91 3.88 -29.01
C VAL A 97 3.07 4.50 -27.63
N GLU A 98 2.42 3.92 -26.63
CA GLU A 98 2.59 4.32 -25.25
C GLU A 98 3.65 3.44 -24.57
N PRO A 99 4.51 3.99 -23.70
CA PRO A 99 5.48 3.22 -22.93
C PRO A 99 4.82 2.14 -22.06
N SER A 100 5.56 1.05 -21.80
CA SER A 100 5.14 -0.06 -20.91
C SER A 100 3.75 -0.60 -21.21
N SER A 101 3.34 -0.59 -22.47
CA SER A 101 2.00 -0.97 -22.90
C SER A 101 2.03 -2.20 -23.79
N PHE A 102 0.97 -3.01 -23.72
CA PHE A 102 0.83 -4.22 -24.54
C PHE A 102 0.09 -3.89 -25.83
N TYR A 103 0.61 -4.44 -26.93
CA TYR A 103 0.04 -4.27 -28.26
C TYR A 103 -0.06 -5.62 -28.96
N ARG A 104 -1.17 -5.79 -29.69
CA ARG A 104 -1.39 -6.88 -30.64
C ARG A 104 -1.27 -6.29 -32.03
N LEU A 105 -0.30 -6.77 -32.82
CA LEU A 105 -0.15 -6.51 -34.23
C LEU A 105 -0.77 -7.69 -34.97
N SER A 106 -1.56 -7.43 -36.00
CA SER A 106 -2.13 -8.45 -36.85
C SER A 106 -2.09 -8.03 -38.32
N CYS A 107 -1.87 -8.96 -39.22
CA CYS A 107 -1.87 -8.74 -40.64
C CYS A 107 -2.34 -9.98 -41.35
N ARG A 108 -3.03 -9.86 -42.49
CA ARG A 108 -3.31 -10.98 -43.37
C ARG A 108 -2.13 -11.18 -44.33
N ILE A 109 -1.70 -12.43 -44.47
CA ILE A 109 -0.58 -12.80 -45.36
C ILE A 109 -1.02 -13.95 -46.24
N LYS A 110 -0.67 -13.88 -47.54
CA LYS A 110 -0.77 -14.92 -48.53
C LYS A 110 0.61 -15.13 -49.13
N THR A 111 1.01 -16.35 -49.47
CA THR A 111 2.34 -16.65 -50.00
C THR A 111 2.31 -17.56 -51.22
N LYS A 112 3.32 -17.39 -52.08
CA LYS A 112 3.60 -18.28 -53.21
C LYS A 112 5.10 -18.51 -53.26
N ASP A 113 5.48 -19.80 -53.26
CA ASP A 113 6.86 -20.24 -53.35
C ASP A 113 7.83 -19.64 -52.35
N VAL A 114 7.34 -19.19 -51.15
CA VAL A 114 8.19 -18.63 -50.09
C VAL A 114 9.03 -19.74 -49.47
N LYS A 115 10.36 -19.61 -49.55
CA LYS A 115 11.35 -20.60 -49.10
C LYS A 115 12.44 -19.96 -48.25
N ASN A 116 13.06 -20.81 -47.45
CA ASN A 116 14.21 -20.50 -46.60
C ASN A 116 13.91 -19.43 -45.52
N GLY A 117 14.90 -19.17 -44.69
CA GLY A 117 14.96 -18.06 -43.78
C GLY A 117 13.79 -17.89 -42.83
N ALA A 118 13.35 -16.67 -42.65
CA ALA A 118 12.27 -16.29 -41.72
C ALA A 118 10.86 -16.34 -42.33
N GLY A 119 10.73 -16.64 -43.63
CA GLY A 119 9.45 -16.65 -44.34
C GLY A 119 8.82 -15.26 -44.47
N ALA A 120 7.54 -15.23 -44.87
CA ALA A 120 6.76 -13.99 -44.84
C ALA A 120 6.20 -13.75 -43.42
N ASN A 121 6.40 -12.59 -42.84
CA ASN A 121 6.05 -12.30 -41.45
C ASN A 121 5.75 -10.83 -41.23
N ILE A 122 5.22 -10.50 -40.03
CA ILE A 122 5.20 -9.12 -39.51
C ILE A 122 6.24 -9.01 -38.41
N ALA A 123 6.98 -7.90 -38.39
CA ALA A 123 8.12 -7.72 -37.49
C ALA A 123 8.27 -6.27 -37.06
N LEU A 124 9.12 -6.04 -36.04
CA LEU A 124 9.64 -4.73 -35.69
C LEU A 124 11.04 -4.55 -36.30
N ARG A 125 11.36 -3.37 -36.86
CA ARG A 125 12.60 -3.18 -37.60
C ARG A 125 13.86 -3.14 -36.72
N ASP A 126 13.77 -2.53 -35.56
CA ASP A 126 14.95 -2.22 -34.74
C ASP A 126 15.26 -3.28 -33.67
N ILE A 127 14.45 -4.31 -33.57
CA ILE A 127 14.52 -5.39 -32.57
C ILE A 127 14.15 -6.74 -33.16
N ILE A 128 14.70 -7.83 -32.58
CA ILE A 128 14.41 -9.20 -33.03
C ILE A 128 13.04 -9.65 -32.48
N ALA A 129 11.97 -8.99 -32.98
CA ALA A 129 10.59 -9.34 -32.63
C ALA A 129 9.80 -9.51 -33.94
N ARG A 130 9.31 -10.74 -34.18
CA ARG A 130 8.53 -11.09 -35.36
C ARG A 130 7.48 -12.15 -35.07
N SER A 131 6.45 -12.21 -35.90
CA SER A 131 5.48 -13.30 -35.92
C SER A 131 6.14 -14.60 -36.40
N ASP A 132 5.40 -15.70 -36.30
CA ASP A 132 5.76 -16.90 -37.02
C ASP A 132 5.76 -16.64 -38.54
N GLY A 133 6.70 -17.28 -39.27
CA GLY A 133 6.84 -17.10 -40.70
C GLY A 133 5.82 -17.95 -41.47
N VAL A 134 5.31 -17.39 -42.58
CA VAL A 134 4.45 -18.10 -43.53
C VAL A 134 5.30 -18.58 -44.73
N TYR A 135 5.20 -19.85 -45.07
CA TYR A 135 6.05 -20.49 -46.09
C TYR A 135 5.23 -21.23 -47.17
N GLY A 136 5.86 -21.47 -48.27
CA GLY A 136 5.28 -22.27 -49.37
C GLY A 136 4.19 -21.50 -50.13
N ASN A 137 3.14 -22.23 -50.50
CA ASN A 137 1.97 -21.71 -51.19
C ASN A 137 0.79 -21.75 -50.23
N THR A 138 0.38 -20.58 -49.72
CA THR A 138 -0.75 -20.50 -48.78
C THR A 138 -1.78 -19.50 -49.28
N ASP A 139 -3.04 -19.75 -48.97
CA ASP A 139 -4.08 -18.72 -49.09
C ASP A 139 -4.03 -17.74 -47.92
N TRP A 140 -4.83 -16.69 -47.94
CA TRP A 140 -4.90 -15.66 -46.97
C TRP A 140 -5.12 -16.19 -45.54
N GLN A 141 -4.17 -15.94 -44.66
CA GLN A 141 -4.26 -16.27 -43.24
C GLN A 141 -3.83 -15.05 -42.39
N THR A 142 -4.36 -14.96 -41.18
CA THR A 142 -4.01 -13.88 -40.26
C THR A 142 -2.84 -14.31 -39.38
N VAL A 143 -1.76 -13.54 -39.38
CA VAL A 143 -0.66 -13.70 -38.43
C VAL A 143 -0.78 -12.64 -37.33
N VAL A 144 -0.31 -12.99 -36.14
CA VAL A 144 -0.40 -12.16 -34.96
C VAL A 144 0.95 -12.09 -34.26
N LEU A 145 1.32 -10.88 -33.81
CA LEU A 145 2.48 -10.64 -32.97
C LEU A 145 2.04 -9.83 -31.74
N VAL A 146 2.23 -10.38 -30.55
CA VAL A 146 1.88 -9.71 -29.33
C VAL A 146 3.14 -9.35 -28.53
N GLY A 147 3.23 -8.12 -28.08
CA GLY A 147 4.38 -7.70 -27.31
C GLY A 147 4.15 -6.48 -26.45
N LYS A 148 5.16 -6.19 -25.62
CA LYS A 148 5.16 -5.08 -24.67
C LYS A 148 6.22 -4.04 -25.07
N THR A 149 5.82 -2.77 -25.11
CA THR A 149 6.73 -1.64 -25.34
C THR A 149 7.59 -1.37 -24.09
N GLY A 150 8.79 -0.88 -24.33
CA GLY A 150 9.73 -0.51 -23.26
C GLY A 150 9.25 0.66 -22.41
N PRO A 151 9.89 0.90 -21.25
CA PRO A 151 9.43 1.88 -20.24
C PRO A 151 9.51 3.34 -20.73
N TYR A 152 10.27 3.62 -21.79
CA TYR A 152 10.43 4.98 -22.35
C TYR A 152 10.12 5.02 -23.86
N GLN A 153 9.58 3.94 -24.41
CA GLN A 153 9.34 3.81 -25.85
C GLN A 153 8.04 4.51 -26.25
N ASN A 154 8.16 5.58 -27.04
CA ASN A 154 7.04 6.38 -27.54
C ASN A 154 6.70 6.10 -29.01
N SER A 155 7.52 5.30 -29.69
CA SER A 155 7.35 4.89 -31.08
C SER A 155 7.95 3.50 -31.32
N MET A 156 7.48 2.85 -32.35
CA MET A 156 8.07 1.61 -32.87
C MET A 156 7.95 1.56 -34.39
N VAL A 157 8.86 0.87 -35.07
CA VAL A 157 8.85 0.69 -36.53
C VAL A 157 8.32 -0.70 -36.84
N ILE A 158 7.12 -0.77 -37.35
CA ILE A 158 6.43 -1.99 -37.76
C ILE A 158 6.74 -2.33 -39.23
N SER A 159 6.73 -3.60 -39.60
CA SER A 159 7.01 -4.01 -41.01
C SER A 159 6.20 -5.22 -41.43
N CYS A 160 5.83 -5.22 -42.74
CA CYS A 160 5.52 -6.40 -43.52
C CYS A 160 6.82 -6.89 -44.15
N ARG A 161 7.20 -8.16 -44.04
CA ARG A 161 8.55 -8.60 -44.34
C ARG A 161 8.61 -9.98 -44.96
N VAL A 162 9.54 -10.16 -45.91
CA VAL A 162 9.96 -11.47 -46.46
C VAL A 162 11.43 -11.63 -46.09
N GLY A 163 11.75 -12.62 -45.23
CA GLY A 163 13.06 -12.74 -44.60
C GLY A 163 13.13 -12.12 -43.21
N GLY A 164 14.31 -11.83 -42.70
CA GLY A 164 14.55 -11.12 -41.42
C GLY A 164 15.83 -11.47 -40.70
N TYR A 165 16.58 -10.45 -40.29
CA TYR A 165 17.73 -10.54 -39.35
C TYR A 165 18.68 -11.70 -39.63
N SER A 166 19.40 -11.65 -40.79
CA SER A 166 20.32 -12.72 -41.25
C SER A 166 19.65 -14.06 -41.51
N SER A 167 18.33 -14.03 -41.76
CA SER A 167 17.52 -15.24 -42.08
C SER A 167 16.72 -14.97 -43.35
N ASP A 168 17.44 -14.89 -44.48
CA ASP A 168 16.95 -14.46 -45.78
C ASP A 168 15.97 -15.42 -46.41
N SER A 169 14.93 -14.90 -47.06
CA SER A 169 13.88 -15.68 -47.72
C SER A 169 13.70 -15.23 -49.16
N SER A 170 13.19 -16.16 -50.02
CA SER A 170 12.79 -15.86 -51.41
C SER A 170 11.35 -16.28 -51.63
N GLY A 171 10.70 -15.71 -52.65
CA GLY A 171 9.31 -16.02 -53.01
C GLY A 171 8.42 -14.78 -53.01
N ASP A 172 7.14 -14.97 -53.25
CA ASP A 172 6.12 -13.92 -53.31
C ASP A 172 5.24 -13.92 -52.07
N ALA A 173 4.99 -12.76 -51.46
CA ALA A 173 4.10 -12.58 -50.35
C ALA A 173 3.19 -11.35 -50.49
N TRP A 174 1.93 -11.53 -50.17
CA TRP A 174 0.92 -10.47 -50.19
C TRP A 174 0.47 -10.19 -48.77
N PHE A 175 0.32 -8.90 -48.44
CA PHE A 175 -0.05 -8.40 -47.11
C PHE A 175 -1.26 -7.48 -47.21
N ASP A 176 -2.16 -7.59 -46.22
CA ASP A 176 -3.36 -6.76 -46.14
C ASP A 176 -3.84 -6.64 -44.67
N ASP A 177 -4.66 -5.64 -44.40
CA ASP A 177 -5.32 -5.41 -43.10
C ASP A 177 -4.33 -5.37 -41.92
N PHE A 178 -3.21 -4.64 -42.05
CA PHE A 178 -2.29 -4.44 -40.93
C PHE A 178 -2.91 -3.58 -39.85
N LYS A 179 -3.09 -4.13 -38.65
CA LYS A 179 -3.75 -3.49 -37.50
C LYS A 179 -2.88 -3.54 -36.26
N ILE A 180 -2.97 -2.49 -35.44
CA ILE A 180 -2.36 -2.44 -34.11
C ILE A 180 -3.44 -2.09 -33.11
N GLU A 181 -3.59 -2.94 -32.11
CA GLU A 181 -4.53 -2.77 -31.01
C GLU A 181 -3.78 -2.73 -29.68
N LYS A 182 -4.08 -1.73 -28.86
CA LYS A 182 -3.61 -1.73 -27.46
C LYS A 182 -4.49 -2.68 -26.68
N ILE A 183 -3.85 -3.65 -26.00
CA ILE A 183 -4.54 -4.69 -25.23
C ILE A 183 -4.23 -4.59 -23.75
N SER A 184 -5.10 -5.12 -22.89
CA SER A 184 -4.92 -5.13 -21.44
C SER A 184 -4.19 -6.39 -20.94
N GLY A 185 -4.02 -7.38 -21.78
CA GLY A 185 -3.36 -8.65 -21.50
C GLY A 185 -3.44 -9.60 -22.70
N SER A 186 -2.78 -10.75 -22.66
CA SER A 186 -2.83 -11.78 -23.70
C SER A 186 -2.65 -13.16 -23.09
N ASP A 187 -3.32 -14.16 -23.64
CA ASP A 187 -3.19 -15.56 -23.28
C ASP A 187 -2.11 -16.28 -24.11
N GLY A 188 -1.44 -15.56 -25.03
CA GLY A 188 -0.42 -16.10 -25.92
C GLY A 188 1.01 -15.65 -25.58
N ARG A 189 1.98 -16.14 -26.40
CA ARG A 189 3.39 -15.76 -26.30
C ARG A 189 3.55 -14.24 -26.49
N ILE A 190 4.11 -13.57 -25.48
CA ILE A 190 4.41 -12.15 -25.50
C ILE A 190 5.91 -11.95 -25.70
N VAL A 191 6.29 -11.10 -26.65
CA VAL A 191 7.70 -10.75 -26.90
C VAL A 191 7.99 -9.29 -26.49
N PRO A 192 9.23 -8.96 -26.09
CA PRO A 192 9.59 -7.58 -25.86
C PRO A 192 9.62 -6.81 -27.18
N PHE A 193 9.00 -5.63 -27.23
CA PHE A 193 9.08 -4.66 -28.31
C PHE A 193 10.18 -3.63 -28.08
N TYR A 194 11.19 -3.98 -27.27
CA TYR A 194 12.36 -3.19 -26.93
C TYR A 194 13.56 -4.11 -26.66
N SER A 195 14.77 -3.53 -26.62
CA SER A 195 15.97 -4.29 -26.26
C SER A 195 15.98 -4.58 -24.75
N GLY A 196 15.43 -5.70 -24.33
CA GLY A 196 15.31 -6.13 -22.94
C GLY A 196 14.43 -7.38 -22.82
N GLU A 197 14.41 -7.99 -21.64
CA GLU A 197 13.57 -9.14 -21.34
C GLU A 197 12.27 -8.68 -20.64
N ILE A 198 11.16 -9.34 -20.99
CA ILE A 198 9.90 -9.19 -20.24
C ILE A 198 9.96 -10.20 -19.09
N LYS A 199 9.89 -9.73 -17.84
CA LYS A 199 9.79 -10.61 -16.69
C LYS A 199 8.40 -11.27 -16.66
N GLU A 200 8.33 -12.53 -16.27
CA GLU A 200 7.06 -13.30 -16.21
C GLU A 200 5.98 -12.62 -15.35
N ASP A 201 6.39 -11.87 -14.33
CA ASP A 201 5.50 -11.10 -13.46
C ASP A 201 4.92 -9.83 -14.10
N GLU A 202 5.38 -9.46 -15.29
CA GLU A 202 4.92 -8.31 -16.06
C GLU A 202 3.84 -8.65 -17.11
N ILE A 203 3.45 -9.92 -17.25
CA ILE A 203 2.45 -10.38 -18.23
C ILE A 203 1.05 -10.34 -17.60
N PRO A 204 0.15 -9.41 -17.96
CA PRO A 204 -1.21 -9.45 -17.47
C PRO A 204 -2.00 -10.53 -18.22
N THR A 205 -2.63 -11.45 -17.52
CA THR A 205 -3.67 -12.29 -18.07
C THR A 205 -4.91 -11.45 -18.38
N GLU A 206 -5.54 -11.70 -19.52
CA GLU A 206 -6.79 -11.04 -19.91
C GLU A 206 -7.88 -11.36 -18.87
N ASN A 207 -8.16 -10.41 -17.99
CA ASN A 207 -9.27 -10.54 -17.05
C ASN A 207 -10.56 -10.48 -17.87
N THR A 208 -11.19 -11.62 -18.07
CA THR A 208 -12.62 -11.64 -18.35
C THR A 208 -13.27 -10.72 -17.36
N LYS A 209 -13.92 -9.65 -17.84
CA LYS A 209 -14.66 -8.68 -17.03
C LYS A 209 -15.67 -9.42 -16.18
N ASN A 210 -15.23 -9.89 -15.02
CA ASN A 210 -16.10 -10.44 -14.02
C ASN A 210 -16.94 -9.26 -13.50
N ASN A 211 -18.21 -9.24 -13.86
CA ASN A 211 -19.22 -8.32 -13.35
C ASN A 211 -19.48 -8.50 -11.83
N LEU A 212 -18.52 -9.10 -11.11
CA LEU A 212 -18.53 -9.28 -9.67
C LEU A 212 -18.75 -7.95 -8.91
N TRP A 213 -18.28 -6.84 -9.48
CA TRP A 213 -18.52 -5.49 -8.97
C TRP A 213 -20.00 -5.12 -8.91
N ILE A 214 -20.76 -5.51 -9.94
CA ILE A 214 -22.20 -5.28 -10.00
C ILE A 214 -22.88 -6.12 -8.92
N TYR A 215 -22.48 -7.36 -8.72
CA TYR A 215 -23.03 -8.22 -7.66
C TYR A 215 -22.65 -7.75 -6.26
N ILE A 216 -21.43 -7.22 -6.04
CA ILE A 216 -21.02 -6.63 -4.77
C ILE A 216 -21.78 -5.32 -4.50
N LEU A 217 -21.94 -4.46 -5.49
CA LEU A 217 -22.75 -3.25 -5.36
C LEU A 217 -24.24 -3.56 -5.12
N ILE A 218 -24.77 -4.58 -5.79
CA ILE A 218 -26.13 -5.08 -5.55
C ILE A 218 -26.25 -5.67 -4.15
N ALA A 219 -25.28 -6.47 -3.70
CA ALA A 219 -25.26 -7.02 -2.34
C ALA A 219 -25.15 -5.92 -1.27
N LEU A 220 -24.31 -4.91 -1.47
CA LEU A 220 -24.21 -3.74 -0.58
C LEU A 220 -25.51 -2.91 -0.60
N ALA A 221 -26.13 -2.72 -1.76
CA ALA A 221 -27.41 -2.05 -1.89
C ALA A 221 -28.54 -2.84 -1.21
N VAL A 222 -28.55 -4.17 -1.36
CA VAL A 222 -29.50 -5.08 -0.72
C VAL A 222 -29.32 -5.10 0.81
N ILE A 223 -28.07 -5.15 1.30
CA ILE A 223 -27.75 -5.08 2.72
C ILE A 223 -28.17 -3.71 3.27
N THR A 224 -27.88 -2.62 2.58
CA THR A 224 -28.25 -1.26 2.96
C THR A 224 -29.78 -1.11 2.96
N ALA A 225 -30.46 -1.63 1.94
CA ALA A 225 -31.92 -1.64 1.85
C ALA A 225 -32.53 -2.52 2.94
N ALA A 226 -31.94 -3.68 3.26
CA ALA A 226 -32.38 -4.55 4.33
C ALA A 226 -32.21 -3.89 5.71
N VAL A 227 -31.08 -3.21 5.95
CA VAL A 227 -30.84 -2.43 7.18
C VAL A 227 -31.81 -1.27 7.29
N VAL A 228 -31.99 -0.48 6.21
CA VAL A 228 -32.95 0.64 6.17
C VAL A 228 -34.38 0.13 6.34
N THR A 229 -34.74 -0.97 5.68
CA THR A 229 -36.09 -1.59 5.81
C THR A 229 -36.30 -2.13 7.21
N SER A 230 -35.31 -2.77 7.80
CA SER A 230 -35.36 -3.27 9.19
C SER A 230 -35.50 -2.12 10.19
N VAL A 231 -34.77 -1.02 9.99
CA VAL A 231 -34.90 0.21 10.79
C VAL A 231 -36.29 0.82 10.62
N LEU A 232 -36.81 0.91 9.39
CA LEU A 232 -38.15 1.44 9.11
C LEU A 232 -39.28 0.53 9.65
N LEU A 233 -39.12 -0.79 9.62
CA LEU A 233 -40.07 -1.75 10.20
C LEU A 233 -40.08 -1.68 11.74
N VAL A 234 -38.95 -1.45 12.39
CA VAL A 234 -38.85 -1.21 13.84
C VAL A 234 -39.62 0.08 14.23
N PHE A 235 -39.46 1.15 13.45
CA PHE A 235 -40.24 2.37 13.65
C PHE A 235 -41.75 2.19 13.39
N LYS A 236 -42.15 1.40 12.37
CA LYS A 236 -43.53 1.15 12.01
C LYS A 236 -44.29 0.29 13.06
N LYS A 237 -43.57 -0.63 13.72
CA LYS A 237 -44.13 -1.53 14.75
C LYS A 237 -44.45 -0.81 16.07
N LYS A 238 -43.80 0.34 16.34
CA LYS A 238 -44.02 1.14 17.55
C LYS A 238 -45.35 1.92 17.53
N ASP A 239 -45.88 2.28 16.34
CA ASP A 239 -47.13 3.04 16.20
C ASP A 239 -48.38 2.17 16.35
N LYS A 240 -48.30 0.85 16.14
CA LYS A 240 -49.43 -0.08 16.24
C LYS A 240 -49.64 -0.68 17.64
N SER A 241 -48.61 -0.72 18.49
CA SER A 241 -48.76 -1.33 19.84
C SER A 241 -49.31 -0.36 20.90
N THR A 242 -49.32 0.93 20.63
CA THR A 242 -49.81 1.96 21.55
C THR A 242 -51.29 2.33 21.36
N ALA A 243 -51.97 1.77 20.36
CA ALA A 243 -53.35 2.17 20.01
C ALA A 243 -54.48 1.32 20.65
N LYS A 244 -54.16 0.26 21.37
CA LYS A 244 -55.23 -0.67 21.90
C LYS A 244 -55.39 -0.69 23.41
N GLY A 245 -54.90 0.26 24.17
CA GLY A 245 -54.97 0.16 25.61
C GLY A 245 -55.11 1.44 26.42
N LYS A 246 -55.69 2.51 25.93
CA LYS A 246 -55.90 3.75 26.73
C LYS A 246 -57.09 4.55 26.31
N LYS A 247 -58.25 4.19 26.83
CA LYS A 247 -59.46 5.03 26.67
C LYS A 247 -59.94 5.67 27.99
N SER A 248 -59.30 5.48 29.13
CA SER A 248 -59.78 6.01 30.42
C SER A 248 -58.87 7.04 31.14
N ASP A 249 -57.56 7.14 30.78
CA ASP A 249 -56.66 8.06 31.48
C ASP A 249 -56.32 9.35 30.68
N LYS A 250 -57.08 9.69 29.68
CA LYS A 250 -56.72 10.77 28.74
C LYS A 250 -56.88 12.20 29.26
N VAL A 251 -57.63 12.40 30.35
CA VAL A 251 -57.98 13.79 30.78
C VAL A 251 -56.92 14.34 31.76
N LYS A 252 -56.40 13.52 32.65
CA LYS A 252 -55.38 13.99 33.63
C LYS A 252 -53.95 14.06 33.11
N LYS A 253 -53.60 13.28 32.09
CA LYS A 253 -52.23 13.26 31.51
C LYS A 253 -51.99 14.32 30.44
N ASN A 254 -53.00 14.91 29.84
CA ASN A 254 -52.83 15.98 28.86
C ASN A 254 -52.53 17.35 29.50
N THR A 255 -53.01 17.63 30.71
CA THR A 255 -52.69 18.88 31.42
C THR A 255 -51.25 18.92 31.88
N SER A 256 -50.70 17.82 32.46
CA SER A 256 -49.32 17.79 32.90
C SER A 256 -48.30 17.77 31.73
N LYS A 257 -48.64 17.14 30.60
CA LYS A 257 -47.78 17.14 29.40
C LYS A 257 -47.79 18.49 28.68
N ASN A 258 -48.87 19.23 28.72
CA ASN A 258 -48.91 20.57 28.15
C ASN A 258 -48.21 21.61 29.03
N GLU A 259 -48.23 21.45 30.33
CA GLU A 259 -47.45 22.30 31.27
C GLU A 259 -45.96 22.02 31.17
N GLU A 260 -45.54 20.75 31.15
CA GLU A 260 -44.12 20.36 30.98
C GLU A 260 -43.59 20.74 29.58
N SER A 261 -44.36 20.61 28.52
CA SER A 261 -44.00 21.09 27.18
C SER A 261 -44.04 22.60 27.04
N ALA A 262 -44.93 23.31 27.77
CA ALA A 262 -44.99 24.78 27.82
C ALA A 262 -43.84 25.37 28.66
N GLU A 263 -43.39 24.66 29.70
CA GLU A 263 -42.27 25.05 30.56
C GLU A 263 -40.94 24.82 29.82
N ILE A 264 -40.74 23.70 29.17
CA ILE A 264 -39.66 23.41 28.24
C ILE A 264 -39.60 24.44 27.10
N SER A 265 -40.77 24.84 26.56
CA SER A 265 -40.91 25.85 25.51
C SER A 265 -40.47 27.25 25.98
N ARG A 266 -40.87 27.65 27.22
CA ARG A 266 -40.54 28.96 27.80
C ARG A 266 -39.01 29.06 28.13
N ASP A 267 -38.42 28.02 28.63
CA ASP A 267 -36.99 27.98 28.93
C ASP A 267 -36.14 27.93 27.65
N LEU A 268 -36.58 27.23 26.60
CA LEU A 268 -35.95 27.31 25.27
C LEU A 268 -36.05 28.73 24.70
N LEU A 269 -37.22 29.38 24.81
CA LEU A 269 -37.43 30.74 24.33
C LEU A 269 -36.61 31.80 25.07
N LYS A 270 -36.40 31.63 26.39
CA LYS A 270 -35.50 32.48 27.17
C LYS A 270 -34.02 32.38 26.74
N GLN A 271 -33.60 31.15 26.35
CA GLN A 271 -32.24 30.91 25.86
C GLN A 271 -31.97 31.49 24.47
N PHE A 272 -33.01 31.64 23.62
CA PHE A 272 -32.86 32.20 22.27
C PHE A 272 -32.93 33.73 22.24
N ARG A 273 -33.35 34.40 23.33
CA ARG A 273 -33.41 35.85 23.41
C ARG A 273 -32.01 36.43 23.78
N GLY A 274 -31.34 37.03 22.81
CA GLY A 274 -30.22 37.92 23.05
C GLY A 274 -28.78 37.33 23.06
N LYS A 275 -28.61 36.06 22.58
CA LYS A 275 -27.27 35.46 22.45
C LYS A 275 -26.89 35.25 20.99
N ASN A 276 -25.60 35.52 20.67
CA ASN A 276 -25.07 35.25 19.34
C ASN A 276 -25.21 33.76 18.98
N PHE A 277 -25.51 33.48 17.72
CA PHE A 277 -25.71 32.13 17.17
C PHE A 277 -24.62 31.10 17.61
N PHE A 278 -23.34 31.55 17.66
CA PHE A 278 -22.19 30.70 18.08
C PHE A 278 -22.11 30.48 19.58
N SER A 279 -22.67 31.34 20.39
CA SER A 279 -22.66 31.28 21.88
C SER A 279 -23.88 30.57 22.47
N MET A 280 -24.80 30.07 21.64
CA MET A 280 -26.01 29.42 22.12
C MET A 280 -25.65 28.11 22.86
N SER A 281 -25.74 28.19 24.21
CA SER A 281 -25.68 27.01 25.07
C SER A 281 -27.09 26.64 25.50
N ALA A 282 -27.37 25.33 25.53
CA ALA A 282 -28.53 24.84 26.25
C ALA A 282 -28.23 24.91 27.74
N ASP A 283 -28.68 25.95 28.41
CA ASP A 283 -28.65 25.97 29.87
C ASP A 283 -29.79 25.08 30.39
N ASN A 284 -29.43 24.10 31.12
CA ASN A 284 -30.07 23.43 32.25
C ASN A 284 -31.22 22.44 32.08
N ALA A 285 -32.01 22.41 31.05
CA ALA A 285 -33.13 21.47 30.97
C ALA A 285 -33.03 20.39 29.90
N LEU A 286 -32.21 20.59 28.91
CA LEU A 286 -31.93 19.63 27.86
C LEU A 286 -30.54 19.04 28.11
N ASN A 287 -30.47 17.83 28.55
CA ASN A 287 -29.28 17.04 28.83
C ASN A 287 -28.10 17.44 27.93
N ARG A 288 -27.29 18.39 28.41
CA ARG A 288 -26.01 18.72 27.79
C ARG A 288 -25.12 17.51 27.88
N THR A 289 -24.59 17.10 26.75
CA THR A 289 -23.68 15.97 26.73
C THR A 289 -22.41 16.32 27.48
N ASP A 290 -22.10 15.59 28.54
CA ASP A 290 -20.84 15.81 29.25
C ASP A 290 -19.69 15.29 28.38
N ILE A 291 -19.04 16.25 27.68
CA ILE A 291 -17.91 15.97 26.79
C ILE A 291 -16.62 15.73 27.59
N LYS A 292 -16.59 16.14 28.88
CA LYS A 292 -15.41 15.96 29.72
C LYS A 292 -15.20 14.50 30.04
N LEU A 293 -13.99 14.02 29.83
CA LEU A 293 -13.57 12.69 30.23
C LEU A 293 -13.18 12.74 31.73
N HIS A 294 -14.02 12.18 32.59
CA HIS A 294 -13.74 12.13 34.04
C HIS A 294 -12.90 10.90 34.38
N PHE A 295 -11.66 11.16 34.78
CA PHE A 295 -10.75 10.13 35.28
C PHE A 295 -10.82 10.04 36.79
N THR A 296 -11.09 8.84 37.31
CA THR A 296 -10.94 8.50 38.71
C THR A 296 -9.47 8.15 39.01
N LYS A 297 -9.11 8.04 40.31
CA LYS A 297 -7.79 7.52 40.71
C LYS A 297 -7.46 6.14 40.08
N LYS A 298 -8.46 5.28 39.92
CA LYS A 298 -8.30 3.96 39.29
C LYS A 298 -7.96 4.10 37.78
N ASP A 299 -8.58 5.03 37.07
CA ASP A 299 -8.30 5.26 35.66
C ASP A 299 -6.83 5.68 35.47
N TRP A 300 -6.33 6.60 36.29
CA TRP A 300 -4.93 7.03 36.26
C TRP A 300 -3.96 5.89 36.54
N ILE A 301 -4.25 5.05 37.55
CA ILE A 301 -3.44 3.86 37.83
C ILE A 301 -3.42 2.91 36.63
N PHE A 302 -4.57 2.59 36.05
CA PHE A 302 -4.67 1.69 34.92
C PHE A 302 -3.89 2.17 33.70
N VAL A 303 -4.08 3.45 33.34
CA VAL A 303 -3.37 4.05 32.19
C VAL A 303 -1.86 4.09 32.44
N SER A 304 -1.43 4.58 33.63
CA SER A 304 0.00 4.74 33.91
C SER A 304 0.73 3.42 33.99
N VAL A 305 0.14 2.41 34.65
CA VAL A 305 0.75 1.08 34.75
C VAL A 305 0.84 0.41 33.37
N LEU A 306 -0.27 0.43 32.61
CA LEU A 306 -0.29 -0.22 31.31
C LEU A 306 0.65 0.45 30.32
N THR A 307 0.66 1.79 30.28
CA THR A 307 1.59 2.56 29.43
C THR A 307 3.03 2.33 29.86
N GLY A 308 3.32 2.36 31.16
CA GLY A 308 4.67 2.15 31.67
C GLY A 308 5.20 0.75 31.36
N VAL A 309 4.42 -0.30 31.58
CA VAL A 309 4.79 -1.69 31.23
C VAL A 309 5.05 -1.79 29.73
N TYR A 310 4.14 -1.27 28.90
CA TYR A 310 4.31 -1.32 27.45
C TYR A 310 5.54 -0.52 27.00
N THR A 311 5.83 0.65 27.59
CA THR A 311 7.02 1.46 27.28
C THR A 311 8.29 0.66 27.46
N VAL A 312 8.43 -0.05 28.60
CA VAL A 312 9.60 -0.89 28.87
C VAL A 312 9.72 -1.99 27.80
N ILE A 313 8.64 -2.73 27.58
CA ILE A 313 8.63 -3.85 26.62
C ILE A 313 8.91 -3.36 25.18
N ALA A 314 8.38 -2.22 24.79
CA ALA A 314 8.55 -1.67 23.45
C ALA A 314 9.99 -1.14 23.19
N LEU A 315 10.67 -0.67 24.22
CA LEU A 315 12.04 -0.14 24.08
C LEU A 315 13.12 -1.21 24.20
N VAL A 316 12.84 -2.33 24.89
CA VAL A 316 13.79 -3.45 25.00
C VAL A 316 14.07 -4.02 23.60
N ASN A 317 15.36 -4.16 23.29
CA ASN A 317 15.83 -4.75 22.02
C ASN A 317 15.29 -4.03 20.76
N LEU A 318 15.12 -2.71 20.82
CA LEU A 318 14.57 -1.91 19.71
C LEU A 318 15.59 -1.74 18.56
N GLY A 319 16.87 -1.63 18.88
CA GLY A 319 17.98 -1.46 17.94
C GLY A 319 19.20 -0.87 18.62
N THR A 320 20.37 -1.08 18.02
CA THR A 320 21.63 -0.57 18.57
C THR A 320 21.77 0.94 18.38
N LEU A 321 22.48 1.57 19.31
CA LEU A 321 23.03 2.93 19.17
C LEU A 321 24.48 2.92 18.64
N LYS A 322 25.14 1.75 18.61
CA LYS A 322 26.46 1.54 18.00
C LYS A 322 26.27 1.09 16.57
N PHE A 323 26.51 1.99 15.62
CA PHE A 323 26.33 1.74 14.20
C PHE A 323 27.18 2.74 13.40
N PRO A 324 27.85 2.34 12.31
CA PRO A 324 28.68 3.24 11.54
C PRO A 324 27.82 4.31 10.85
N VAL A 325 28.25 5.56 10.93
CA VAL A 325 27.55 6.72 10.36
C VAL A 325 28.41 7.52 9.39
N ASN A 326 29.76 7.45 9.54
CA ASN A 326 30.67 8.01 8.56
C ASN A 326 30.63 7.15 7.29
N ALA A 327 30.95 7.75 6.17
CA ALA A 327 30.95 7.02 4.91
C ALA A 327 32.07 7.52 3.98
N TRP A 328 32.70 6.60 3.33
CA TRP A 328 33.50 6.87 2.15
C TRP A 328 32.64 6.76 0.90
N SER A 329 32.88 7.64 -0.07
CA SER A 329 32.22 7.59 -1.37
C SER A 329 33.24 7.64 -2.50
N GLY A 330 33.01 6.82 -3.53
CA GLY A 330 33.85 6.73 -4.72
C GLY A 330 33.03 6.69 -6.01
N ASN A 331 33.60 7.27 -7.07
CA ASN A 331 33.01 7.21 -8.40
C ASN A 331 33.56 6.00 -9.18
N THR A 332 32.88 5.61 -10.24
CA THR A 332 33.30 4.53 -11.12
C THR A 332 34.75 4.74 -11.60
N GLY A 333 35.59 3.77 -11.38
CA GLY A 333 37.02 3.80 -11.71
C GLY A 333 37.93 4.27 -10.56
N ASP A 334 37.36 4.83 -9.46
CA ASP A 334 38.19 5.15 -8.28
C ASP A 334 38.71 3.86 -7.64
N SER A 335 39.91 3.90 -7.13
CA SER A 335 40.51 2.78 -6.42
C SER A 335 41.18 3.21 -5.11
N VAL A 336 41.08 2.33 -4.11
CA VAL A 336 41.69 2.54 -2.79
C VAL A 336 42.54 1.34 -2.44
N ARG A 337 43.83 1.58 -2.14
CA ARG A 337 44.74 0.56 -1.57
C ARG A 337 44.48 0.45 -0.07
N ILE A 338 44.23 -0.78 0.39
CA ILE A 338 44.01 -1.15 1.78
C ILE A 338 45.24 -2.02 2.17
N ASP A 339 46.10 -1.55 3.08
CA ASP A 339 47.28 -2.21 3.52
C ASP A 339 47.09 -2.87 4.89
N PHE A 340 47.50 -4.11 5.02
CA PHE A 340 47.37 -4.89 6.26
C PHE A 340 48.63 -4.83 7.16
N GLY A 341 49.72 -4.18 6.71
CA GLY A 341 50.97 -4.08 7.43
C GLY A 341 51.70 -5.41 7.65
N ARG A 342 51.06 -6.53 7.30
CA ARG A 342 51.59 -7.89 7.39
C ARG A 342 50.98 -8.80 6.35
N SER A 343 51.63 -9.90 6.01
CA SER A 343 51.02 -10.90 5.12
C SER A 343 50.03 -11.74 5.91
N VAL A 344 48.77 -11.74 5.51
CA VAL A 344 47.66 -12.40 6.19
C VAL A 344 46.66 -12.99 5.18
N LYS A 345 46.06 -14.13 5.52
CA LYS A 345 45.05 -14.75 4.69
C LYS A 345 43.67 -14.30 5.15
N ILE A 346 42.86 -13.75 4.22
CA ILE A 346 41.51 -13.28 4.47
C ILE A 346 40.55 -14.47 4.49
N SER A 347 39.81 -14.65 5.56
CA SER A 347 38.80 -15.68 5.67
C SER A 347 37.36 -15.14 5.43
N GLN A 348 37.10 -13.86 5.79
CA GLN A 348 35.79 -13.23 5.64
C GLN A 348 35.93 -11.73 5.40
N VAL A 349 35.02 -11.17 4.65
CA VAL A 349 34.86 -9.72 4.48
C VAL A 349 33.42 -9.33 4.82
N TRP A 350 33.25 -8.32 5.65
CA TRP A 350 31.94 -7.75 5.97
C TRP A 350 31.89 -6.30 5.54
N GLN A 351 30.71 -5.85 5.17
CA GLN A 351 30.46 -4.46 4.79
C GLN A 351 29.24 -3.88 5.49
N ASN A 352 29.26 -2.57 5.68
CA ASN A 352 28.10 -1.74 5.95
C ASN A 352 28.04 -0.65 4.87
N SER A 353 26.95 -0.57 4.10
CA SER A 353 26.82 0.37 2.98
C SER A 353 25.77 1.43 3.27
N GLY A 354 26.02 2.64 2.76
CA GLY A 354 25.03 3.73 2.70
C GLY A 354 24.13 3.63 1.48
N VAL A 355 23.54 4.76 1.07
CA VAL A 355 22.66 4.84 -0.12
C VAL A 355 23.49 4.74 -1.38
N SER A 356 23.65 3.54 -1.89
CA SER A 356 24.41 3.22 -3.07
C SER A 356 23.77 2.09 -3.85
N ASN A 357 24.08 1.96 -5.13
CA ASN A 357 23.58 0.88 -5.97
C ASN A 357 24.62 0.41 -6.98
N ILE A 358 25.87 0.32 -6.55
CA ILE A 358 27.05 0.09 -7.39
C ILE A 358 27.89 -1.04 -6.85
N ASN A 359 28.50 -1.77 -7.76
CA ASN A 359 29.40 -2.88 -7.50
C ASN A 359 30.85 -2.38 -7.31
N TYR A 360 31.61 -3.13 -6.54
CA TYR A 360 33.04 -2.96 -6.42
C TYR A 360 33.73 -4.32 -6.44
N VAL A 361 35.02 -4.34 -6.72
CA VAL A 361 35.88 -5.51 -6.67
C VAL A 361 36.97 -5.29 -5.64
N LEU A 362 37.41 -6.38 -5.02
CA LEU A 362 38.60 -6.43 -4.14
C LEU A 362 39.63 -7.32 -4.79
N GLU A 363 40.82 -6.79 -5.09
CA GLU A 363 41.91 -7.54 -5.69
C GLU A 363 43.08 -7.63 -4.71
N THR A 364 43.62 -8.83 -4.56
CA THR A 364 44.82 -9.10 -3.75
C THR A 364 46.10 -8.69 -4.51
N ASP A 365 47.25 -8.67 -3.82
CA ASP A 365 48.54 -8.26 -4.41
C ASP A 365 49.01 -9.13 -5.59
N ASP A 366 48.56 -10.37 -5.69
CA ASP A 366 48.83 -11.25 -6.82
C ASP A 366 47.85 -11.05 -8.00
N GLY A 367 47.02 -9.99 -7.97
CA GLY A 367 46.08 -9.63 -9.03
C GLY A 367 44.86 -10.56 -9.10
N LYS A 368 44.60 -11.31 -8.03
CA LYS A 368 43.42 -12.16 -7.96
C LYS A 368 42.25 -11.42 -7.31
N GLU A 369 41.14 -11.41 -8.00
CA GLU A 369 39.89 -10.93 -7.44
C GLU A 369 39.43 -11.84 -6.29
N ILE A 370 39.12 -11.26 -5.14
CA ILE A 370 38.45 -11.96 -4.06
C ILE A 370 37.03 -12.32 -4.57
N ALA A 371 36.75 -13.62 -4.67
CA ALA A 371 35.48 -14.11 -5.17
C ALA A 371 34.35 -13.70 -4.24
N ILE A 372 33.58 -12.70 -4.64
CA ILE A 372 32.34 -12.31 -3.99
C ILE A 372 31.20 -12.92 -4.81
N ASP A 373 30.28 -13.61 -4.15
CA ASP A 373 29.07 -14.15 -4.84
C ASP A 373 28.37 -13.01 -5.59
N SER A 374 27.94 -13.27 -6.82
CA SER A 374 27.26 -12.27 -7.67
C SER A 374 26.07 -11.60 -6.99
N LYS A 375 25.40 -12.33 -6.10
CA LYS A 375 24.31 -11.78 -5.26
C LYS A 375 24.79 -10.76 -4.23
N ASP A 376 26.07 -10.81 -3.85
CA ASP A 376 26.67 -9.98 -2.81
C ASP A 376 27.47 -8.82 -3.37
N ARG A 377 27.73 -8.78 -4.67
CA ARG A 377 28.47 -7.70 -5.36
C ARG A 377 27.69 -6.39 -5.35
N SER A 378 26.35 -6.45 -5.35
CA SER A 378 25.51 -5.25 -5.32
C SER A 378 25.21 -4.82 -3.88
N THR A 379 25.36 -3.54 -3.61
CA THR A 379 24.89 -2.93 -2.35
C THR A 379 23.36 -2.78 -2.28
N TYR A 380 22.66 -3.04 -3.39
CA TYR A 380 21.19 -2.96 -3.46
C TYR A 380 20.53 -3.95 -2.49
N GLY A 381 19.58 -3.44 -1.71
CA GLY A 381 18.89 -4.24 -0.69
C GLY A 381 19.74 -4.53 0.57
N ARG A 382 20.97 -4.00 0.65
CA ARG A 382 21.90 -4.20 1.79
C ARG A 382 22.26 -2.90 2.51
N MET A 383 21.68 -1.80 2.13
CA MET A 383 21.93 -0.48 2.70
C MET A 383 21.61 -0.45 4.20
N PHE A 384 22.43 0.25 4.95
CA PHE A 384 22.27 0.46 6.38
C PHE A 384 22.08 -0.83 7.19
N ARG A 385 22.83 -1.86 6.80
CA ARG A 385 22.96 -3.11 7.57
C ARG A 385 24.33 -3.73 7.38
N TRP A 386 24.78 -4.45 8.39
CA TRP A 386 25.96 -5.30 8.25
C TRP A 386 25.63 -6.49 7.34
N ALA A 387 26.52 -6.78 6.41
CA ALA A 387 26.41 -7.92 5.50
C ALA A 387 27.76 -8.63 5.40
N LYS A 388 27.73 -9.95 5.63
CA LYS A 388 28.85 -10.83 5.34
C LYS A 388 28.83 -11.13 3.85
N LEU A 389 29.96 -10.92 3.18
CA LEU A 389 30.08 -11.20 1.76
C LEU A 389 30.35 -12.70 1.55
N SER A 390 29.45 -13.39 0.89
CA SER A 390 29.55 -14.83 0.64
C SER A 390 30.72 -15.13 -0.29
N GLY A 391 31.56 -16.10 0.09
CA GLY A 391 32.74 -16.51 -0.69
C GLY A 391 33.92 -15.55 -0.61
N ALA A 392 33.81 -14.41 0.06
CA ALA A 392 34.87 -13.41 0.15
C ALA A 392 36.00 -13.88 1.05
N SER A 393 36.94 -14.62 0.46
CA SER A 393 38.16 -15.11 1.11
C SER A 393 39.32 -15.08 0.13
N SER A 394 40.56 -14.89 0.61
CA SER A 394 41.76 -14.97 -0.22
C SER A 394 42.29 -16.42 -0.29
N SER A 395 42.71 -16.84 -1.48
CA SER A 395 43.33 -18.17 -1.67
C SER A 395 44.72 -18.28 -1.02
N LYS A 396 45.47 -17.16 -0.94
CA LYS A 396 46.80 -17.03 -0.37
C LYS A 396 46.86 -15.87 0.61
N ALA A 397 47.90 -15.83 1.42
CA ALA A 397 48.19 -14.66 2.23
C ALA A 397 48.62 -13.49 1.33
N THR A 398 48.14 -12.29 1.66
CA THR A 398 48.35 -11.03 0.95
C THR A 398 48.74 -9.94 1.95
N THR A 399 49.46 -8.91 1.53
CA THR A 399 49.81 -7.77 2.39
C THR A 399 48.75 -6.68 2.33
N GLY A 400 47.77 -6.80 1.44
CA GLY A 400 46.68 -5.87 1.33
C GLY A 400 45.76 -6.21 0.14
N VAL A 401 44.76 -5.37 -0.07
CA VAL A 401 43.83 -5.46 -1.19
C VAL A 401 43.61 -4.09 -1.81
N THR A 402 43.28 -4.07 -3.09
CA THR A 402 42.84 -2.86 -3.78
C THR A 402 41.30 -2.95 -3.99
N LEU A 403 40.55 -2.00 -3.45
CA LEU A 403 39.14 -1.82 -3.74
C LEU A 403 39.03 -0.95 -4.99
N THR A 404 38.33 -1.43 -6.01
CA THR A 404 38.05 -0.66 -7.23
C THR A 404 36.53 -0.56 -7.44
N VAL A 405 36.03 0.68 -7.62
CA VAL A 405 34.63 0.94 -7.86
C VAL A 405 34.26 0.60 -9.30
N MET A 406 33.32 -0.30 -9.49
CA MET A 406 32.84 -0.74 -10.79
C MET A 406 31.57 0.02 -11.17
N GLY A 407 31.37 0.29 -12.44
CA GLY A 407 30.13 0.91 -12.91
C GLY A 407 28.91 0.03 -12.63
N GLY A 408 27.76 0.62 -12.46
CA GLY A 408 26.46 -0.08 -12.28
C GLY A 408 25.37 0.51 -13.18
N ASP A 409 24.39 -0.31 -13.55
CA ASP A 409 23.31 0.05 -14.46
C ASP A 409 22.31 1.08 -13.89
N TYR A 410 22.46 1.50 -12.63
CA TYR A 410 21.48 2.29 -11.89
C TYR A 410 22.03 3.56 -11.24
N GLY A 411 23.21 4.03 -11.67
CA GLY A 411 23.80 5.28 -11.15
C GLY A 411 22.87 6.48 -11.31
N ARG A 412 22.53 7.15 -10.22
CA ARG A 412 21.82 8.43 -10.27
C ARG A 412 22.79 9.51 -10.72
N LYS A 413 22.35 10.35 -11.60
CA LYS A 413 23.17 11.31 -12.34
C LYS A 413 24.01 12.30 -11.52
N ASN A 414 23.84 12.39 -10.22
CA ASN A 414 24.53 13.32 -9.31
C ASN A 414 24.91 12.73 -7.95
N ASP A 415 24.72 11.42 -7.71
CA ASP A 415 25.15 10.78 -6.46
C ASP A 415 26.52 10.12 -6.68
N PRO A 416 27.37 10.02 -5.64
CA PRO A 416 28.58 9.20 -5.71
C PRO A 416 28.16 7.76 -6.07
N ASP A 417 28.97 7.14 -6.89
CA ASP A 417 28.65 5.83 -7.44
C ASP A 417 28.59 4.76 -6.34
N LEU A 418 29.52 4.74 -5.40
CA LEU A 418 29.57 3.82 -4.27
C LEU A 418 29.60 4.58 -2.95
N VAL A 419 28.83 4.15 -1.97
CA VAL A 419 28.85 4.64 -0.59
C VAL A 419 29.01 3.46 0.37
N LEU A 420 30.16 3.39 1.06
CA LEU A 420 30.45 2.41 2.09
C LEU A 420 30.66 3.11 3.43
N ASN A 421 29.91 2.70 4.44
CA ASN A 421 30.07 3.24 5.80
C ASN A 421 31.24 2.57 6.52
N GLU A 422 31.42 1.25 6.34
CA GLU A 422 32.47 0.52 7.02
C GLU A 422 32.79 -0.79 6.30
N LEU A 423 34.07 -1.18 6.26
CA LEU A 423 34.59 -2.49 5.82
C LEU A 423 35.33 -3.17 6.95
N VAL A 424 35.27 -4.50 6.99
CA VAL A 424 36.00 -5.31 7.96
C VAL A 424 36.55 -6.56 7.28
N PHE A 425 37.79 -6.85 7.50
CA PHE A 425 38.43 -8.08 7.09
C PHE A 425 38.74 -8.95 8.32
N PHE A 426 38.53 -10.24 8.20
CA PHE A 426 38.84 -11.23 9.24
C PHE A 426 39.83 -12.24 8.71
N ASP A 427 40.78 -12.63 9.58
CA ASP A 427 41.76 -13.69 9.31
C ASP A 427 41.19 -15.09 9.56
N GLU A 428 42.00 -16.13 9.38
CA GLU A 428 41.60 -17.53 9.58
C GLU A 428 41.22 -17.88 11.04
N ASN A 429 41.68 -17.08 12.00
CA ASN A 429 41.35 -17.25 13.41
C ASN A 429 40.05 -16.56 13.78
N GLY A 430 39.45 -15.75 12.85
CA GLY A 430 38.31 -14.92 13.10
C GLY A 430 38.62 -13.58 13.76
N ASP A 431 39.89 -13.22 13.84
CA ASP A 431 40.35 -11.93 14.36
C ASP A 431 40.29 -10.84 13.28
N LYS A 432 39.99 -9.60 13.68
CA LYS A 432 39.97 -8.46 12.76
C LYS A 432 41.37 -8.15 12.27
N ILE A 433 41.50 -7.94 10.97
CA ILE A 433 42.75 -7.48 10.34
C ILE A 433 42.79 -5.95 10.47
N GLU A 434 43.88 -5.43 11.09
CA GLU A 434 44.11 -3.99 11.10
C GLU A 434 44.45 -3.50 9.69
N CYS A 435 43.78 -2.42 9.28
CA CYS A 435 43.89 -1.87 7.94
C CYS A 435 44.40 -0.43 7.97
N THR A 436 45.34 -0.13 7.09
CA THR A 436 45.83 1.23 6.84
C THR A 436 45.40 1.65 5.45
N VAL A 437 44.82 2.85 5.34
CA VAL A 437 44.33 3.42 4.09
C VAL A 437 44.76 4.88 3.97
N PRO A 438 44.74 5.48 2.76
CA PRO A 438 44.92 6.92 2.59
C PRO A 438 43.91 7.71 3.42
N GLU A 439 44.27 8.92 3.85
CA GLU A 439 43.39 9.77 4.69
C GLU A 439 42.02 10.03 4.02
N SER A 440 41.95 10.10 2.68
CA SER A 440 40.70 10.24 1.90
C SER A 440 39.76 9.04 2.02
N ALA A 441 40.25 7.87 2.45
CA ALA A 441 39.46 6.64 2.59
C ALA A 441 39.32 6.19 4.05
N LYS A 442 39.74 7.00 5.02
CA LYS A 442 39.78 6.67 6.45
C LYS A 442 38.39 6.27 6.98
N ALA A 443 37.31 6.88 6.46
CA ALA A 443 35.91 6.55 6.82
C ALA A 443 35.51 5.09 6.52
N LEU A 444 36.30 4.32 5.78
CA LEU A 444 36.09 2.88 5.58
C LEU A 444 36.45 2.02 6.82
N PHE A 445 37.27 2.57 7.77
CA PHE A 445 37.80 1.83 8.90
C PHE A 445 37.83 2.61 10.20
N ASP A 446 37.09 3.70 10.33
CA ASP A 446 37.17 4.59 11.51
C ASP A 446 36.15 4.24 12.62
N GLU A 447 35.18 3.36 12.33
CA GLU A 447 34.14 2.95 13.28
C GLU A 447 34.13 1.44 13.54
N GLN A 448 35.35 0.79 13.56
CA GLN A 448 35.54 -0.66 13.75
C GLN A 448 34.96 -1.22 15.08
N ASP A 449 34.75 -0.38 16.08
CA ASP A 449 34.07 -0.76 17.33
C ASP A 449 32.57 -1.00 17.18
N THR A 450 31.98 -0.58 16.05
CA THR A 450 30.56 -0.78 15.71
C THR A 450 30.26 -2.15 15.12
N VAL A 451 31.31 -2.92 14.73
CA VAL A 451 31.18 -4.25 14.12
C VAL A 451 30.48 -5.20 15.09
N PRO A 452 29.33 -5.77 14.75
CA PRO A 452 28.61 -6.67 15.64
C PRO A 452 29.24 -8.07 15.65
N LYS A 453 28.88 -8.89 16.64
CA LYS A 453 29.28 -10.29 16.66
C LYS A 453 28.75 -11.07 15.46
N TYR A 454 27.53 -10.73 15.02
CA TYR A 454 26.88 -11.22 13.80
C TYR A 454 25.80 -10.23 13.31
N PRO A 455 25.52 -10.19 12.00
CA PRO A 455 24.46 -9.37 11.45
C PRO A 455 23.05 -9.79 11.93
N SER A 456 22.25 -8.83 12.36
CA SER A 456 20.87 -9.10 12.81
C SER A 456 19.98 -7.86 12.61
N PHE A 457 18.66 -8.01 12.85
CA PHE A 457 17.73 -6.88 12.87
C PHE A 457 18.16 -5.79 13.87
N PHE A 458 18.85 -6.17 14.96
CA PHE A 458 19.27 -5.24 16.00
C PHE A 458 20.32 -4.25 15.53
N ASN A 459 21.18 -4.66 14.55
CA ASN A 459 22.28 -3.90 14.00
C ASN A 459 22.13 -3.58 12.49
N GLY A 460 20.92 -3.54 11.96
CA GLY A 460 20.67 -3.20 10.58
C GLY A 460 19.20 -3.05 10.25
N MET A 461 18.91 -2.58 9.04
CA MET A 461 17.56 -2.53 8.48
C MET A 461 17.04 -3.92 8.11
N TYR A 462 15.76 -4.12 8.29
CA TYR A 462 15.04 -5.33 7.85
C TYR A 462 13.69 -4.97 7.26
N PHE A 463 13.15 -5.82 6.41
CA PHE A 463 11.85 -5.66 5.74
C PHE A 463 11.71 -4.28 5.10
N ASP A 464 10.56 -3.61 5.25
CA ASP A 464 10.26 -2.31 4.65
C ASP A 464 11.07 -1.13 5.20
N GLU A 465 11.89 -1.32 6.25
CA GLU A 465 12.82 -0.29 6.71
C GLU A 465 13.79 0.14 5.60
N LEU A 466 14.18 -0.81 4.72
CA LEU A 466 15.02 -0.54 3.55
C LEU A 466 14.42 0.51 2.61
N TYR A 467 13.11 0.63 2.58
CA TYR A 467 12.40 1.63 1.77
C TYR A 467 12.16 2.92 2.55
N HIS A 468 11.53 2.81 3.72
CA HIS A 468 11.07 3.97 4.47
C HIS A 468 12.18 4.67 5.27
N GLY A 469 13.06 3.90 5.92
CA GLY A 469 14.23 4.43 6.65
C GLY A 469 15.25 5.05 5.70
N ARG A 470 15.53 4.38 4.56
CA ARG A 470 16.33 4.95 3.48
C ARG A 470 15.77 6.28 3.00
N THR A 471 14.49 6.32 2.66
CA THR A 471 13.86 7.54 2.15
C THR A 471 13.81 8.66 3.19
N ALA A 472 13.70 8.32 4.47
CA ALA A 472 13.85 9.30 5.54
C ALA A 472 15.25 9.93 5.54
N PHE A 473 16.31 9.14 5.35
CA PHE A 473 17.67 9.63 5.17
C PHE A 473 17.82 10.50 3.91
N GLU A 474 17.24 10.07 2.78
CA GLU A 474 17.23 10.84 1.53
C GLU A 474 16.56 12.22 1.74
N HIS A 475 15.45 12.27 2.48
CA HIS A 475 14.79 13.55 2.83
C HIS A 475 15.67 14.47 3.68
N ILE A 476 16.44 13.93 4.64
CA ILE A 476 17.35 14.72 5.48
C ILE A 476 18.46 15.34 4.62
N ASN A 477 19.06 14.55 3.73
CA ASN A 477 20.21 14.94 2.93
C ASN A 477 19.84 15.57 1.57
N ASN A 478 18.55 15.85 1.33
CA ASN A 478 18.02 16.41 0.08
C ASN A 478 18.43 15.62 -1.17
N LEU A 479 18.50 14.29 -1.02
CA LEU A 479 18.76 13.36 -2.11
C LEU A 479 17.47 13.02 -2.86
N GLN A 480 17.60 12.47 -4.06
CA GLN A 480 16.47 11.98 -4.84
C GLN A 480 15.75 10.87 -4.06
N VAL A 481 14.41 10.95 -4.01
CA VAL A 481 13.59 10.04 -3.20
C VAL A 481 13.39 8.68 -3.89
N TYR A 482 13.77 7.62 -3.22
CA TYR A 482 13.61 6.26 -3.75
C TYR A 482 12.18 5.74 -3.59
N GLU A 483 11.64 5.77 -2.36
CA GLU A 483 10.31 5.25 -2.08
C GLU A 483 9.26 6.38 -2.24
N TRP A 484 8.63 6.42 -3.40
CA TRP A 484 7.62 7.40 -3.81
C TRP A 484 6.19 6.84 -3.78
N THR A 485 6.01 5.54 -3.45
CA THR A 485 4.71 4.85 -3.53
C THR A 485 3.79 5.10 -2.33
N HIS A 486 4.28 5.78 -1.31
CA HIS A 486 3.52 6.23 -0.14
C HIS A 486 3.70 7.72 0.10
N PRO A 487 2.70 8.41 0.71
CA PRO A 487 2.82 9.82 1.06
C PRO A 487 4.01 10.11 1.99
N PRO A 488 4.60 11.31 1.95
CA PRO A 488 5.88 11.57 2.61
C PRO A 488 5.84 11.68 4.14
N LEU A 489 4.74 12.13 4.75
CA LEU A 489 4.72 12.56 6.16
C LEU A 489 5.16 11.46 7.14
N GLY A 490 4.77 10.20 6.89
CA GLY A 490 5.21 9.07 7.72
C GLY A 490 6.74 8.92 7.70
N LYS A 491 7.38 9.13 6.55
CA LYS A 491 8.84 9.10 6.39
C LYS A 491 9.52 10.30 7.04
N LEU A 492 8.86 11.46 7.06
CA LEU A 492 9.36 12.64 7.79
C LEU A 492 9.33 12.43 9.31
N PHE A 493 8.38 11.65 9.85
CA PHE A 493 8.43 11.24 11.26
C PHE A 493 9.61 10.31 11.55
N ILE A 494 9.92 9.36 10.66
CA ILE A 494 11.12 8.53 10.76
C ILE A 494 12.37 9.41 10.72
N ALA A 495 12.42 10.38 9.79
CA ALA A 495 13.52 11.34 9.67
C ALA A 495 13.76 12.14 10.97
N LEU A 496 12.71 12.49 11.71
CA LEU A 496 12.87 13.16 13.01
C LEU A 496 13.66 12.31 14.01
N GLY A 497 13.43 11.00 14.07
CA GLY A 497 14.19 10.09 14.93
C GLY A 497 15.65 9.97 14.50
N ILE A 498 15.92 9.93 13.20
CA ILE A 498 17.28 9.92 12.63
C ILE A 498 18.00 11.24 12.94
N LEU A 499 17.34 12.38 12.84
CA LEU A 499 17.93 13.69 13.17
C LEU A 499 18.35 13.78 14.64
N ILE A 500 17.62 13.15 15.56
CA ILE A 500 17.90 13.23 17.01
C ILE A 500 18.96 12.20 17.42
N PHE A 501 18.89 10.96 16.90
CA PHE A 501 19.70 9.84 17.38
C PHE A 501 20.75 9.35 16.36
N GLY A 502 20.81 9.97 15.18
CA GLY A 502 21.67 9.56 14.06
C GLY A 502 21.05 8.46 13.20
N MET A 503 21.68 8.20 12.04
CA MET A 503 21.28 7.12 11.12
C MET A 503 21.67 5.76 11.70
N LYS A 504 20.97 5.35 12.75
CA LYS A 504 21.22 4.12 13.55
C LYS A 504 19.93 3.34 13.73
N PRO A 505 19.96 2.02 13.95
CA PRO A 505 18.77 1.19 14.17
C PRO A 505 17.77 1.75 15.19
N PHE A 506 18.27 2.20 16.33
CA PHE A 506 17.45 2.87 17.32
C PHE A 506 16.83 4.17 16.77
N GLY A 507 17.61 4.97 16.04
CA GLY A 507 17.21 6.28 15.52
C GLY A 507 16.01 6.20 14.57
N TRP A 508 16.05 5.31 13.59
CA TRP A 508 14.93 5.21 12.65
C TRP A 508 13.68 4.51 13.19
N ARG A 509 13.76 3.77 14.33
CA ARG A 509 12.61 3.06 14.95
C ARG A 509 11.92 3.84 16.06
N ILE A 510 12.66 4.67 16.81
CA ILE A 510 12.17 5.27 18.07
C ILE A 510 10.89 6.08 17.93
N VAL A 511 10.75 6.90 16.87
CA VAL A 511 9.56 7.77 16.73
C VAL A 511 8.31 6.92 16.47
N GLY A 512 8.38 5.88 15.61
CA GLY A 512 7.29 4.92 15.44
C GLY A 512 6.90 4.24 16.75
N THR A 513 7.89 3.85 17.55
CA THR A 513 7.68 3.26 18.88
C THR A 513 6.99 4.22 19.85
N LEU A 514 7.38 5.50 19.84
CA LEU A 514 6.71 6.52 20.67
C LEU A 514 5.25 6.72 20.27
N PHE A 515 4.92 6.68 18.96
CA PHE A 515 3.53 6.68 18.50
C PHE A 515 2.78 5.43 18.99
N GLY A 516 3.40 4.25 18.96
CA GLY A 516 2.83 3.01 19.52
C GLY A 516 2.55 3.12 21.01
N ILE A 517 3.49 3.65 21.80
CA ILE A 517 3.32 3.92 23.24
C ILE A 517 2.16 4.90 23.46
N ALA A 518 2.07 5.98 22.65
CA ALA A 518 1.00 6.97 22.77
C ALA A 518 -0.38 6.41 22.38
N MET A 519 -0.46 5.36 21.58
CA MET A 519 -1.73 4.68 21.30
C MET A 519 -2.35 4.05 22.55
N VAL A 520 -1.57 3.61 23.54
CA VAL A 520 -2.07 2.95 24.75
C VAL A 520 -2.96 3.89 25.60
N PRO A 521 -2.52 5.07 26.06
CA PRO A 521 -3.39 6.00 26.76
C PRO A 521 -4.53 6.53 25.87
N LEU A 522 -4.28 6.72 24.57
CA LEU A 522 -5.32 7.14 23.61
C LEU A 522 -6.44 6.09 23.53
N MET A 523 -6.09 4.81 23.40
CA MET A 523 -7.06 3.71 23.38
C MET A 523 -7.85 3.59 24.69
N TYR A 524 -7.20 3.86 25.84
CA TYR A 524 -7.90 3.91 27.12
C TYR A 524 -8.92 5.05 27.18
N CYS A 525 -8.54 6.25 26.75
CA CYS A 525 -9.47 7.39 26.64
C CYS A 525 -10.64 7.05 25.73
N PHE A 526 -10.36 6.39 24.61
CA PHE A 526 -11.36 5.96 23.65
C PHE A 526 -12.30 4.90 24.26
N GLY A 527 -11.76 3.84 24.85
CA GLY A 527 -12.53 2.82 25.54
C GLY A 527 -13.39 3.38 26.68
N LYS A 528 -12.82 4.29 27.47
CA LYS A 528 -13.55 4.99 28.54
C LYS A 528 -14.74 5.80 28.01
N ARG A 529 -14.53 6.47 26.86
CA ARG A 529 -15.58 7.27 26.20
C ARG A 529 -16.70 6.41 25.63
N VAL A 530 -16.34 5.35 24.90
CA VAL A 530 -17.30 4.46 24.23
C VAL A 530 -18.03 3.55 25.21
N LEU A 531 -17.29 2.93 26.13
CA LEU A 531 -17.80 1.88 27.04
C LEU A 531 -18.28 2.41 28.38
N LYS A 532 -17.94 3.67 28.73
CA LYS A 532 -18.38 4.39 29.93
C LYS A 532 -17.95 3.78 31.28
N ARG A 533 -17.22 2.66 31.29
CA ARG A 533 -16.79 1.93 32.47
C ARG A 533 -15.28 1.70 32.48
N SER A 534 -14.59 2.05 33.57
CA SER A 534 -13.12 1.95 33.68
C SER A 534 -12.60 0.53 33.45
N THR A 535 -13.32 -0.49 33.96
CA THR A 535 -12.91 -1.91 33.81
C THR A 535 -13.05 -2.42 32.38
N LEU A 536 -14.03 -1.91 31.61
CA LEU A 536 -14.21 -2.27 30.21
C LEU A 536 -13.22 -1.50 29.31
N ALA A 537 -12.92 -0.25 29.66
CA ALA A 537 -11.86 0.53 29.02
C ALA A 537 -10.50 -0.17 29.20
N LEU A 538 -10.17 -0.59 30.45
CA LEU A 538 -8.97 -1.37 30.74
C LEU A 538 -8.92 -2.65 29.91
N PHE A 539 -10.02 -3.40 29.86
CA PHE A 539 -10.11 -4.66 29.11
C PHE A 539 -9.79 -4.46 27.62
N SER A 540 -10.51 -3.54 26.94
CA SER A 540 -10.27 -3.28 25.51
C SER A 540 -8.86 -2.74 25.24
N THR A 541 -8.34 -1.86 26.11
CA THR A 541 -6.99 -1.32 25.98
C THR A 541 -5.93 -2.37 26.21
N PHE A 542 -6.12 -3.27 27.18
CA PHE A 542 -5.21 -4.37 27.46
C PHE A 542 -5.09 -5.30 26.25
N LEU A 543 -6.23 -5.71 25.67
CA LEU A 543 -6.24 -6.54 24.46
C LEU A 543 -5.49 -5.87 23.30
N PHE A 544 -5.72 -4.58 23.08
CA PHE A 544 -5.03 -3.81 22.06
C PHE A 544 -3.52 -3.71 22.33
N THR A 545 -3.14 -3.43 23.59
CA THR A 545 -1.73 -3.24 24.01
C THR A 545 -0.91 -4.50 23.84
N PHE A 546 -1.48 -5.68 24.18
CA PHE A 546 -0.82 -6.98 24.07
C PHE A 546 -1.21 -7.75 22.80
N ASP A 547 -1.71 -7.04 21.80
CA ASP A 547 -1.80 -7.59 20.45
C ASP A 547 -0.41 -7.64 19.78
N PHE A 548 -0.09 -8.75 19.13
CA PHE A 548 1.22 -8.95 18.49
C PHE A 548 1.44 -7.96 17.36
N MET A 549 0.39 -7.65 16.59
CA MET A 549 0.45 -6.68 15.49
C MET A 549 0.77 -5.26 15.98
N HIS A 550 0.14 -4.83 17.10
CA HIS A 550 0.47 -3.53 17.70
C HIS A 550 1.95 -3.47 18.10
N PHE A 551 2.47 -4.54 18.71
CA PHE A 551 3.86 -4.59 19.15
C PHE A 551 4.84 -4.60 17.95
N THR A 552 4.62 -5.46 16.95
CA THR A 552 5.54 -5.59 15.81
C THR A 552 5.55 -4.37 14.92
N GLN A 553 4.36 -3.84 14.59
CA GLN A 553 4.22 -2.70 13.68
C GLN A 553 4.71 -1.36 14.27
N THR A 554 4.74 -1.25 15.59
CA THR A 554 5.20 -0.01 16.24
C THR A 554 6.71 -0.01 16.53
N ARG A 555 7.40 -1.12 16.28
CA ARG A 555 8.84 -1.27 16.52
C ARG A 555 9.67 -1.36 15.24
N ILE A 556 9.07 -1.20 14.09
CA ILE A 556 9.69 -1.16 12.77
C ILE A 556 9.50 0.21 12.13
N ALA A 557 10.48 0.70 11.38
CA ALA A 557 10.39 1.97 10.68
C ALA A 557 9.54 1.88 9.40
N THR A 558 8.23 1.73 9.58
CA THR A 558 7.24 1.76 8.51
C THR A 558 6.22 2.87 8.70
N VAL A 559 5.41 3.15 7.68
CA VAL A 559 4.42 4.23 7.72
C VAL A 559 3.07 3.81 8.33
N ASP A 560 2.88 2.52 8.61
CA ASP A 560 1.62 1.96 9.12
C ASP A 560 1.24 2.50 10.49
N VAL A 561 2.21 2.57 11.40
CA VAL A 561 2.01 3.04 12.78
C VAL A 561 1.42 4.44 12.83
N TYR A 562 1.91 5.35 11.99
CA TYR A 562 1.40 6.73 11.93
C TYR A 562 -0.03 6.77 11.39
N GLY A 563 -0.31 5.99 10.34
CA GLY A 563 -1.67 5.86 9.80
C GLY A 563 -2.67 5.40 10.86
N VAL A 564 -2.36 4.34 11.60
CA VAL A 564 -3.26 3.78 12.64
C VAL A 564 -3.41 4.76 13.82
N PHE A 565 -2.36 5.44 14.24
CA PHE A 565 -2.44 6.46 15.28
C PHE A 565 -3.41 7.58 14.90
N PHE A 566 -3.32 8.07 13.67
CA PHE A 566 -4.23 9.12 13.19
C PHE A 566 -5.66 8.61 12.96
N ILE A 567 -5.83 7.34 12.58
CA ILE A 567 -7.16 6.69 12.54
C ILE A 567 -7.80 6.69 13.93
N LEU A 568 -7.05 6.38 14.97
CA LEU A 568 -7.55 6.44 16.36
C LEU A 568 -7.98 7.87 16.73
N LEU A 569 -7.16 8.88 16.45
CA LEU A 569 -7.47 10.28 16.78
C LEU A 569 -8.68 10.80 16.01
N MET A 570 -8.71 10.64 14.68
CA MET A 570 -9.80 11.18 13.87
C MET A 570 -11.14 10.52 14.21
N THR A 571 -11.15 9.20 14.49
CA THR A 571 -12.37 8.49 14.89
C THR A 571 -12.78 8.81 16.33
N TYR A 572 -11.83 9.03 17.25
CA TYR A 572 -12.10 9.50 18.62
C TYR A 572 -12.85 10.83 18.63
N PHE A 573 -12.39 11.82 17.87
CA PHE A 573 -13.04 13.11 17.79
C PHE A 573 -14.37 13.05 17.02
N MET A 574 -14.46 12.22 16.00
CA MET A 574 -15.73 11.95 15.34
C MET A 574 -16.74 11.33 16.30
N PHE A 575 -16.33 10.38 17.15
CA PHE A 575 -17.22 9.79 18.16
C PHE A 575 -17.68 10.84 19.20
N GLN A 576 -16.84 11.81 19.57
CA GLN A 576 -17.28 12.90 20.42
C GLN A 576 -18.38 13.74 19.76
N PHE A 577 -18.20 14.08 18.48
CA PHE A 577 -19.24 14.77 17.71
C PHE A 577 -20.54 13.95 17.63
N LEU A 578 -20.44 12.63 17.36
CA LEU A 578 -21.62 11.73 17.33
C LEU A 578 -22.37 11.68 18.66
N SER A 579 -21.66 11.84 19.77
CA SER A 579 -22.23 11.79 21.12
C SER A 579 -22.98 13.07 21.48
N MET A 580 -22.75 14.18 20.77
CA MET A 580 -23.42 15.48 21.01
C MET A 580 -24.88 15.48 20.52
N ASP A 581 -25.72 16.39 21.04
CA ASP A 581 -27.11 16.51 20.71
C ASP A 581 -27.47 17.95 20.26
N ILE A 582 -28.71 18.13 19.81
CA ILE A 582 -29.23 19.43 19.34
C ILE A 582 -29.13 20.52 20.42
N GLY A 583 -29.08 20.17 21.69
CA GLY A 583 -28.88 21.08 22.83
C GLY A 583 -27.44 21.55 23.03
N ASP A 584 -26.45 20.91 22.43
CA ASP A 584 -25.05 21.29 22.60
C ASP A 584 -24.66 22.52 21.75
N ARG A 585 -23.60 23.22 22.18
CA ARG A 585 -23.16 24.44 21.47
C ARG A 585 -22.58 24.08 20.10
N LEU A 586 -22.90 24.88 19.10
CA LEU A 586 -22.39 24.67 17.74
C LEU A 586 -20.85 24.70 17.68
N ILE A 587 -20.22 25.61 18.47
CA ILE A 587 -18.76 25.73 18.52
C ILE A 587 -18.07 24.47 19.06
N ASP A 588 -18.69 23.75 20.00
CA ASP A 588 -18.17 22.48 20.50
C ASP A 588 -18.23 21.41 19.41
N MET A 589 -19.32 21.35 18.63
CA MET A 589 -19.44 20.46 17.48
C MET A 589 -18.38 20.77 16.40
N MET A 590 -18.19 22.06 16.09
CA MET A 590 -17.20 22.55 15.15
C MET A 590 -15.78 22.21 15.57
N ARG A 591 -15.46 22.31 16.89
CA ARG A 591 -14.14 21.93 17.43
C ARG A 591 -13.85 20.44 17.22
N GLU A 592 -14.78 19.55 17.57
CA GLU A 592 -14.57 18.11 17.44
C GLU A 592 -14.41 17.70 15.96
N LEU A 593 -15.21 18.29 15.07
CA LEU A 593 -15.05 18.06 13.63
C LEU A 593 -13.73 18.62 13.08
N ALA A 594 -13.29 19.80 13.57
CA ALA A 594 -12.00 20.37 13.18
C ALA A 594 -10.83 19.46 13.57
N LEU A 595 -10.81 18.95 14.81
CA LEU A 595 -9.79 18.03 15.27
C LEU A 595 -9.82 16.70 14.49
N SER A 596 -11.03 16.15 14.24
CA SER A 596 -11.17 14.96 13.42
C SER A 596 -10.60 15.17 11.99
N GLY A 597 -10.90 16.32 11.36
CA GLY A 597 -10.44 16.66 10.02
C GLY A 597 -8.93 16.93 9.94
N ILE A 598 -8.35 17.63 10.94
CA ILE A 598 -6.89 17.85 11.01
C ILE A 598 -6.16 16.50 11.10
N PHE A 599 -6.59 15.59 11.98
CA PHE A 599 -5.97 14.27 12.12
C PHE A 599 -6.23 13.39 10.90
N PHE A 600 -7.36 13.53 10.22
CA PHE A 600 -7.57 12.92 8.91
C PHE A 600 -6.52 13.40 7.89
N GLY A 601 -6.20 14.71 7.87
CA GLY A 601 -5.16 15.27 7.02
C GLY A 601 -3.78 14.68 7.29
N PHE A 602 -3.35 14.62 8.56
CA PHE A 602 -2.10 14.00 8.96
C PHE A 602 -2.06 12.50 8.62
N GLY A 603 -3.18 11.81 8.81
CA GLY A 603 -3.32 10.40 8.47
C GLY A 603 -3.13 10.16 6.97
N CYS A 604 -3.87 10.88 6.11
CA CYS A 604 -3.76 10.75 4.66
C CYS A 604 -2.37 11.11 4.14
N ALA A 605 -1.72 12.12 4.71
CA ALA A 605 -0.35 12.49 4.37
C ALA A 605 0.70 11.46 4.83
N SER A 606 0.34 10.54 5.74
CA SER A 606 1.20 9.46 6.21
C SER A 606 0.93 8.14 5.45
N LYS A 607 -0.34 7.75 5.28
CA LYS A 607 -0.73 6.52 4.57
C LYS A 607 -2.16 6.58 4.03
N TRP A 608 -2.39 6.13 2.80
CA TRP A 608 -3.70 6.17 2.13
C TRP A 608 -4.80 5.33 2.78
N ILE A 609 -4.47 4.38 3.66
CA ILE A 609 -5.47 3.61 4.43
C ILE A 609 -6.41 4.54 5.23
N CYS A 610 -5.94 5.72 5.61
CA CYS A 610 -6.73 6.74 6.30
C CYS A 610 -7.88 7.28 5.46
N MET A 611 -7.74 7.28 4.11
CA MET A 611 -8.82 7.67 3.20
C MET A 611 -10.01 6.71 3.28
N TYR A 612 -9.76 5.42 3.47
CA TYR A 612 -10.81 4.42 3.65
C TYR A 612 -11.64 4.72 4.91
N THR A 613 -10.95 4.95 6.02
CA THR A 613 -11.63 5.36 7.27
C THR A 613 -12.31 6.72 7.11
N GLY A 614 -11.76 7.64 6.29
CA GLY A 614 -12.38 8.92 5.93
C GLY A 614 -13.77 8.78 5.32
N VAL A 615 -13.99 7.74 4.49
CA VAL A 615 -15.35 7.41 4.00
C VAL A 615 -16.28 7.07 5.17
N GLY A 616 -15.80 6.32 6.16
CA GLY A 616 -16.54 6.03 7.38
C GLY A 616 -16.90 7.29 8.16
N LEU A 617 -15.95 8.25 8.29
CA LEU A 617 -16.23 9.55 8.93
C LEU A 617 -17.33 10.32 8.20
N ALA A 618 -17.33 10.32 6.86
CA ALA A 618 -18.37 10.96 6.05
C ALA A 618 -19.75 10.32 6.28
N VAL A 619 -19.80 8.97 6.28
CA VAL A 619 -21.04 8.23 6.58
C VAL A 619 -21.56 8.58 7.98
N MET A 620 -20.71 8.60 9.00
CA MET A 620 -21.04 8.96 10.37
C MET A 620 -21.56 10.41 10.45
N PHE A 621 -20.87 11.34 9.80
CA PHE A 621 -21.23 12.76 9.77
C PHE A 621 -22.62 12.99 9.15
N PHE A 622 -22.86 12.51 7.94
CA PHE A 622 -24.13 12.70 7.25
C PHE A 622 -25.28 11.99 7.95
N LEU A 623 -25.05 10.80 8.50
CA LEU A 623 -26.05 10.09 9.31
C LEU A 623 -26.42 10.90 10.55
N LYS A 624 -25.41 11.47 11.25
CA LYS A 624 -25.64 12.34 12.42
C LYS A 624 -26.43 13.59 12.04
N LEU A 625 -26.06 14.27 10.95
CA LEU A 625 -26.79 15.45 10.48
C LEU A 625 -28.24 15.10 10.17
N PHE A 626 -28.50 14.01 9.46
CA PHE A 626 -29.83 13.54 9.15
C PHE A 626 -30.69 13.30 10.41
N LEU A 627 -30.12 12.58 11.39
CA LEU A 627 -30.82 12.29 12.67
C LEU A 627 -31.07 13.56 13.46
N MET A 628 -30.10 14.50 13.50
CA MET A 628 -30.25 15.79 14.19
C MET A 628 -31.30 16.66 13.51
N THR A 629 -31.35 16.72 12.20
CA THR A 629 -32.38 17.47 11.43
C THR A 629 -33.76 16.93 11.74
N ILE A 630 -33.94 15.59 11.67
CA ILE A 630 -35.25 14.97 12.03
C ILE A 630 -35.61 15.30 13.48
N LYS A 631 -34.69 15.20 14.41
CA LYS A 631 -34.93 15.50 15.81
C LYS A 631 -35.31 16.96 16.01
N SER A 632 -34.61 17.90 15.37
CA SER A 632 -34.92 19.32 15.42
C SER A 632 -36.28 19.65 14.84
N ILE A 633 -36.67 19.09 13.70
CA ILE A 633 -38.01 19.26 13.11
C ILE A 633 -39.10 18.74 14.05
N LYS A 634 -38.95 17.55 14.64
CA LYS A 634 -39.88 16.99 15.61
C LYS A 634 -40.04 17.88 16.83
N CYS A 635 -38.91 18.37 17.39
CA CYS A 635 -38.93 19.31 18.50
C CYS A 635 -39.63 20.65 18.13
N SER A 636 -39.41 21.17 16.92
CA SER A 636 -40.04 22.39 16.43
C SER A 636 -41.57 22.23 16.35
N ILE A 637 -42.03 21.09 15.85
CA ILE A 637 -43.49 20.79 15.75
C ILE A 637 -44.10 20.62 17.15
N GLN A 638 -43.44 19.88 18.03
CA GLN A 638 -43.92 19.61 19.38
C GLN A 638 -43.97 20.89 20.26
N LEU A 639 -43.00 21.75 20.11
CA LEU A 639 -42.86 23.00 20.87
C LEU A 639 -43.51 24.21 20.16
N LYS A 640 -44.13 24.00 18.98
CA LYS A 640 -44.73 25.06 18.16
C LYS A 640 -43.78 26.27 17.94
N ASN A 641 -42.45 26.01 17.82
CA ASN A 641 -41.42 27.05 17.70
C ASN A 641 -40.75 27.01 16.34
N PRO A 642 -41.10 27.93 15.40
CA PRO A 642 -40.52 27.93 14.05
C PRO A 642 -39.02 28.22 14.02
N LYS A 643 -38.46 28.90 15.05
CA LYS A 643 -37.01 29.17 15.14
C LYS A 643 -36.21 27.89 15.31
N ILE A 644 -36.73 26.88 16.02
CA ILE A 644 -36.08 25.55 16.14
C ILE A 644 -36.14 24.85 14.78
N GLY A 645 -37.20 25.01 14.01
CA GLY A 645 -37.33 24.49 12.65
C GLY A 645 -36.33 25.11 11.68
N MET A 646 -36.12 26.43 11.76
CA MET A 646 -35.11 27.13 10.97
C MET A 646 -33.68 26.66 11.35
N MET A 647 -33.41 26.51 12.65
CA MET A 647 -32.11 25.97 13.13
C MET A 647 -31.87 24.54 12.65
N ALA A 648 -32.88 23.74 12.41
CA ALA A 648 -32.78 22.41 11.83
C ALA A 648 -32.09 22.40 10.46
N TRP A 649 -32.16 23.49 9.71
CA TRP A 649 -31.53 23.62 8.39
C TRP A 649 -30.22 24.41 8.45
N ILE A 650 -30.13 25.49 9.23
CA ILE A 650 -28.94 26.33 9.29
C ILE A 650 -27.74 25.60 9.91
N ARG A 651 -27.94 24.83 11.00
CA ARG A 651 -26.87 24.06 11.64
C ARG A 651 -26.19 23.06 10.71
N PRO A 652 -26.91 22.17 10.02
CA PRO A 652 -26.30 21.27 9.05
C PRO A 652 -25.51 21.98 7.95
N ILE A 653 -26.04 23.09 7.42
CA ILE A 653 -25.35 23.89 6.40
C ILE A 653 -24.04 24.44 6.93
N VAL A 654 -24.03 25.06 8.13
CA VAL A 654 -22.82 25.61 8.74
C VAL A 654 -21.81 24.49 9.00
N LEU A 655 -22.24 23.33 9.51
CA LEU A 655 -21.34 22.19 9.75
C LEU A 655 -20.80 21.61 8.45
N CYS A 656 -21.58 21.55 7.36
CA CYS A 656 -21.12 21.14 6.04
C CYS A 656 -20.04 22.09 5.50
N LEU A 657 -20.26 23.42 5.56
CA LEU A 657 -19.29 24.43 5.13
C LEU A 657 -17.99 24.33 5.98
N TRP A 658 -18.14 24.11 7.30
CA TRP A 658 -17.02 23.88 8.20
C TRP A 658 -16.23 22.62 7.83
N CYS A 659 -16.94 21.54 7.46
CA CYS A 659 -16.29 20.30 7.00
C CYS A 659 -15.56 20.46 5.66
N VAL A 660 -16.00 21.32 4.75
CA VAL A 660 -15.22 21.64 3.54
C VAL A 660 -13.83 22.21 3.93
N LEU A 661 -13.79 23.10 4.92
CA LEU A 661 -12.51 23.63 5.40
C LEU A 661 -11.64 22.54 6.04
N PHE A 662 -12.19 21.76 6.97
CA PHE A 662 -11.41 20.85 7.82
C PHE A 662 -11.24 19.43 7.27
N PHE A 663 -12.06 18.97 6.33
CA PHE A 663 -11.92 17.63 5.70
C PHE A 663 -11.48 17.69 4.23
N VAL A 664 -11.40 18.89 3.62
CA VAL A 664 -10.90 19.05 2.24
C VAL A 664 -9.72 20.00 2.20
N ILE A 665 -9.90 21.28 2.55
CA ILE A 665 -8.88 22.33 2.34
C ILE A 665 -7.66 22.10 3.25
N ILE A 666 -7.85 21.97 4.56
CA ILE A 666 -6.74 21.75 5.51
C ILE A 666 -6.03 20.41 5.27
N PRO A 667 -6.73 19.25 5.11
CA PRO A 667 -6.08 18.01 4.75
C PRO A 667 -5.29 18.09 3.45
N ALA A 668 -5.83 18.71 2.40
CA ALA A 668 -5.13 18.90 1.13
C ALA A 668 -3.87 19.77 1.31
N SER A 669 -3.94 20.82 2.16
CA SER A 669 -2.78 21.67 2.49
C SER A 669 -1.71 20.91 3.26
N ILE A 670 -2.08 20.13 4.29
CA ILE A 670 -1.16 19.27 5.05
C ILE A 670 -0.51 18.24 4.11
N TYR A 671 -1.33 17.62 3.27
CA TYR A 671 -0.88 16.64 2.29
C TYR A 671 0.12 17.25 1.32
N ALA A 672 -0.24 18.36 0.68
CA ALA A 672 0.67 19.07 -0.22
C ALA A 672 1.96 19.50 0.49
N ALA A 673 1.88 20.11 1.67
CA ALA A 673 3.05 20.55 2.42
C ALA A 673 4.04 19.42 2.74
N SER A 674 3.58 18.19 2.90
CA SER A 674 4.46 17.03 3.13
C SER A 674 5.43 16.74 1.99
N TYR A 675 5.16 17.21 0.77
CA TYR A 675 5.99 17.02 -0.42
C TYR A 675 7.14 18.04 -0.58
N CYS A 676 7.39 18.91 0.40
CA CYS A 676 8.40 19.97 0.29
C CYS A 676 9.80 19.42 -0.08
N ARG A 677 10.16 18.22 0.42
CA ARG A 677 11.46 17.58 0.12
C ARG A 677 11.54 17.02 -1.29
N TYR A 678 10.46 16.49 -1.83
CA TYR A 678 10.39 16.11 -3.26
C TYR A 678 10.63 17.32 -4.18
N TYR A 679 10.06 18.47 -3.82
CA TYR A 679 10.27 19.70 -4.59
C TYR A 679 11.73 20.13 -4.59
N THR A 680 12.37 20.16 -3.42
CA THR A 680 13.77 20.63 -3.32
C THR A 680 14.76 19.64 -3.93
N ALA A 681 14.55 18.34 -3.76
CA ALA A 681 15.46 17.30 -4.20
C ALA A 681 15.31 16.94 -5.70
N GLU A 682 14.11 17.04 -6.26
CA GLU A 682 13.83 16.51 -7.60
C GLU A 682 13.16 17.52 -8.54
N TRP A 683 11.99 18.08 -8.17
CA TRP A 683 11.16 18.81 -9.13
C TRP A 683 11.71 20.16 -9.49
N LYS A 684 12.28 20.88 -8.50
CA LYS A 684 12.94 22.17 -8.74
C LYS A 684 14.20 22.02 -9.59
N PRO A 685 15.16 21.12 -9.26
CA PRO A 685 16.34 20.88 -10.09
C PRO A 685 15.99 20.42 -11.51
N ALA A 686 15.02 19.53 -11.68
CA ALA A 686 14.57 19.08 -12.99
C ALA A 686 14.02 20.24 -13.84
N ARG A 687 13.21 21.12 -13.23
CA ARG A 687 12.69 22.32 -13.92
C ARG A 687 13.79 23.33 -14.27
N GLN A 688 14.74 23.54 -13.37
CA GLN A 688 15.90 24.39 -13.63
C GLN A 688 16.73 23.86 -14.82
N THR A 689 16.98 22.54 -14.85
CA THR A 689 17.68 21.88 -15.96
C THR A 689 16.91 22.01 -17.29
N GLU A 690 15.59 21.90 -17.26
CA GLU A 690 14.74 22.07 -18.44
C GLU A 690 14.86 23.51 -19.01
N ILE A 691 14.77 24.52 -18.15
CA ILE A 691 14.92 25.93 -18.56
C ILE A 691 16.35 26.23 -19.04
N TYR A 692 17.37 25.69 -18.37
CA TYR A 692 18.76 25.81 -18.78
C TYR A 692 18.99 25.25 -20.19
N ARG A 693 18.45 24.05 -20.48
CA ARG A 693 18.56 23.44 -21.84
C ARG A 693 17.90 24.28 -22.93
N GLN A 694 16.84 25.00 -22.61
CA GLN A 694 16.12 25.88 -23.54
C GLN A 694 16.80 27.25 -23.72
N ASN A 695 17.68 27.66 -22.79
CA ASN A 695 18.31 28.99 -22.74
C ASN A 695 19.81 28.90 -22.44
N ARG A 696 20.54 28.01 -23.14
CA ARG A 696 21.97 27.78 -22.91
C ARG A 696 22.85 29.04 -23.11
N ASP A 697 22.41 29.96 -23.94
CA ASP A 697 23.12 31.24 -24.21
C ASP A 697 23.01 32.23 -23.04
N LYS A 698 22.11 32.00 -22.10
CA LYS A 698 21.80 32.91 -20.99
C LYS A 698 22.35 32.44 -19.63
N TYR A 699 22.61 31.15 -19.45
CA TYR A 699 23.03 30.56 -18.21
C TYR A 699 24.20 29.61 -18.45
N ASP A 700 25.22 29.64 -17.58
CA ASP A 700 26.35 28.71 -17.61
C ASP A 700 26.03 27.34 -17.03
N SER A 701 25.07 27.29 -16.07
CA SER A 701 24.63 26.05 -15.41
C SER A 701 23.15 26.09 -15.04
N ALA A 702 22.55 24.93 -14.78
CA ALA A 702 21.16 24.81 -14.36
C ALA A 702 20.89 25.48 -13.00
N ASP A 703 21.88 25.52 -12.12
CA ASP A 703 21.74 26.06 -10.75
C ASP A 703 21.60 27.61 -10.76
N GLN A 704 22.07 28.28 -11.82
CA GLN A 704 21.91 29.71 -12.01
C GLN A 704 20.45 30.12 -12.36
N VAL A 705 19.64 29.15 -12.81
CA VAL A 705 18.23 29.41 -13.18
C VAL A 705 17.40 29.67 -11.93
N LYS A 706 16.92 30.89 -11.74
CA LYS A 706 15.97 31.25 -10.68
C LYS A 706 14.53 31.06 -11.16
N LEU A 707 13.76 30.23 -10.48
CA LEU A 707 12.34 30.09 -10.75
C LEU A 707 11.58 31.27 -10.13
N ASP A 708 10.69 31.92 -10.87
CA ASP A 708 9.73 32.85 -10.30
C ASP A 708 8.68 32.11 -9.46
N ILE A 709 7.93 32.86 -8.64
CA ILE A 709 6.93 32.29 -7.69
C ILE A 709 5.86 31.49 -8.45
N LYS A 710 5.44 31.95 -9.64
CA LYS A 710 4.39 31.31 -10.44
C LYS A 710 4.88 29.99 -11.04
N ASP A 711 6.11 29.98 -11.58
CA ASP A 711 6.71 28.76 -12.16
C ASP A 711 7.06 27.75 -11.04
N ALA A 712 7.57 28.24 -9.91
CA ALA A 712 7.81 27.41 -8.71
C ALA A 712 6.52 26.75 -8.21
N ALA A 713 5.43 27.51 -8.02
CA ALA A 713 4.14 27.00 -7.60
C ALA A 713 3.55 26.00 -8.61
N LYS A 714 3.63 26.33 -9.92
CA LYS A 714 3.18 25.43 -10.99
C LYS A 714 3.95 24.11 -10.99
N THR A 715 5.27 24.17 -10.83
CA THR A 715 6.14 22.99 -10.75
C THR A 715 5.79 22.12 -9.54
N TYR A 716 5.57 22.76 -8.39
CA TYR A 716 5.16 22.07 -7.16
C TYR A 716 3.83 21.32 -7.35
N VAL A 717 2.79 22.04 -7.77
CA VAL A 717 1.44 21.45 -7.94
C VAL A 717 1.45 20.32 -8.98
N LYS A 718 2.15 20.54 -10.13
CA LYS A 718 2.32 19.47 -11.14
C LYS A 718 3.03 18.25 -10.56
N GLY A 719 4.08 18.43 -9.78
CA GLY A 719 4.82 17.36 -9.13
C GLY A 719 3.93 16.55 -8.20
N VAL A 720 3.19 17.21 -7.30
CA VAL A 720 2.24 16.54 -6.39
C VAL A 720 1.22 15.73 -7.19
N ILE A 721 0.55 16.33 -8.20
CA ILE A 721 -0.47 15.64 -8.99
C ILE A 721 0.11 14.45 -9.75
N LYS A 722 1.30 14.60 -10.34
CA LYS A 722 1.97 13.52 -11.05
C LYS A 722 2.26 12.36 -10.10
N ASN A 723 2.86 12.63 -8.94
CA ASN A 723 3.15 11.58 -7.96
C ASN A 723 1.88 10.83 -7.51
N GLN A 724 0.72 11.52 -7.36
CA GLN A 724 -0.54 10.83 -7.04
C GLN A 724 -0.97 9.85 -8.13
N LYS A 725 -0.83 10.24 -9.39
CA LYS A 725 -1.15 9.37 -10.53
C LYS A 725 -0.22 8.16 -10.59
N ASP A 726 1.06 8.40 -10.38
CA ASP A 726 2.08 7.35 -10.38
C ASP A 726 1.85 6.36 -9.22
N MET A 727 1.60 6.86 -7.99
CA MET A 727 1.22 6.04 -6.82
C MET A 727 -0.03 5.20 -7.08
N TYR A 728 -1.08 5.81 -7.63
CA TYR A 728 -2.31 5.09 -7.94
C TYR A 728 -2.07 4.01 -8.99
N SER A 729 -1.34 4.31 -10.05
CA SER A 729 -0.96 3.35 -11.08
C SER A 729 -0.20 2.18 -10.48
N TYR A 730 0.84 2.44 -9.68
CA TYR A 730 1.61 1.41 -8.98
C TYR A 730 0.72 0.50 -8.12
N HIS A 731 -0.11 1.08 -7.25
CA HIS A 731 -0.95 0.30 -6.34
C HIS A 731 -2.10 -0.45 -7.03
N SER A 732 -2.53 -0.02 -8.21
CA SER A 732 -3.60 -0.68 -8.97
C SER A 732 -3.10 -1.78 -9.90
N THR A 733 -1.82 -1.72 -10.33
CA THR A 733 -1.25 -2.65 -11.30
C THR A 733 -0.29 -3.68 -10.70
N LEU A 734 0.18 -3.45 -9.46
CA LEU A 734 1.12 -4.36 -8.80
C LEU A 734 0.50 -5.75 -8.62
N LYS A 735 1.02 -6.71 -9.37
CA LYS A 735 0.73 -8.14 -9.22
C LYS A 735 2.04 -8.83 -8.87
N SER A 736 2.21 -9.22 -7.62
CA SER A 736 3.34 -10.05 -7.20
C SER A 736 2.81 -11.22 -6.41
N ASP A 737 3.29 -12.43 -6.71
CA ASP A 737 3.07 -13.59 -5.84
C ASP A 737 4.15 -13.60 -4.77
N HIS A 738 3.86 -12.99 -3.62
CA HIS A 738 4.78 -12.96 -2.48
C HIS A 738 4.43 -14.06 -1.48
N SER A 739 5.42 -14.81 -1.03
CA SER A 739 5.24 -15.96 -0.13
C SER A 739 4.53 -15.62 1.18
N ALA A 740 4.66 -14.38 1.68
CA ALA A 740 3.98 -13.88 2.87
C ALA A 740 2.63 -13.21 2.59
N SER A 741 2.15 -13.19 1.33
CA SER A 741 0.84 -12.63 1.00
C SER A 741 -0.30 -13.44 1.63
N SER A 742 -1.38 -12.76 1.99
CA SER A 742 -2.56 -13.38 2.60
C SER A 742 -3.84 -12.70 2.14
N PRO A 743 -4.92 -13.47 1.83
CA PRO A 743 -6.19 -12.88 1.46
C PRO A 743 -6.86 -12.21 2.67
N TRP A 744 -7.59 -11.10 2.42
CA TRP A 744 -8.22 -10.27 3.46
C TRP A 744 -9.09 -11.06 4.46
N TRP A 745 -9.80 -12.09 4.04
CA TRP A 745 -10.66 -12.90 4.89
C TRP A 745 -9.86 -13.77 5.90
N SER A 746 -8.61 -14.11 5.57
CA SER A 746 -7.75 -14.92 6.45
C SER A 746 -7.30 -14.17 7.70
N TRP A 747 -7.33 -12.83 7.68
CA TRP A 747 -6.92 -11.98 8.80
C TRP A 747 -7.88 -12.09 9.99
N LEU A 748 -9.18 -12.29 9.72
CA LEU A 748 -10.19 -12.44 10.78
C LEU A 748 -9.90 -13.60 11.76
N PHE A 749 -9.18 -14.61 11.27
CA PHE A 749 -8.84 -15.82 12.01
C PHE A 749 -7.33 -16.01 12.14
N ASP A 750 -6.54 -15.00 11.78
CA ASP A 750 -5.07 -15.00 11.89
C ASP A 750 -4.41 -16.21 11.22
N LEU A 751 -4.84 -16.53 10.00
CA LEU A 751 -4.43 -17.75 9.32
C LEU A 751 -3.08 -17.67 8.62
N ARG A 752 -2.52 -16.47 8.41
CA ARG A 752 -1.24 -16.29 7.71
C ARG A 752 -0.45 -15.11 8.25
N PRO A 753 0.57 -15.33 9.11
CA PRO A 753 1.53 -14.31 9.53
C PRO A 753 2.33 -13.76 8.35
N THR A 754 2.70 -12.48 8.43
CA THR A 754 3.69 -11.87 7.53
C THR A 754 5.02 -11.82 8.26
N TRP A 755 6.00 -12.61 7.85
CA TRP A 755 7.32 -12.57 8.45
C TRP A 755 8.10 -11.33 7.98
N PHE A 756 8.74 -10.63 8.89
CA PHE A 756 9.52 -9.42 8.65
C PHE A 756 11.02 -9.68 8.72
N TYR A 757 11.42 -10.59 9.60
CA TYR A 757 12.81 -10.93 9.82
C TYR A 757 12.94 -12.41 10.20
N CYS A 758 13.93 -13.03 9.65
CA CYS A 758 14.39 -14.35 10.04
C CYS A 758 15.93 -14.28 10.10
N GLY A 759 16.50 -14.63 11.24
CA GLY A 759 17.94 -14.74 11.41
C GLY A 759 18.53 -15.78 10.45
N GLY A 760 19.73 -15.51 9.93
CA GLY A 760 20.41 -16.37 8.98
C GLY A 760 21.33 -17.40 9.65
N SER A 761 22.19 -17.99 8.82
CA SER A 761 23.25 -18.95 9.23
C SER A 761 24.28 -18.38 10.20
N ASP A 762 24.31 -17.03 10.34
CA ASP A 762 25.28 -16.34 11.21
C ASP A 762 24.88 -16.34 12.70
N ASN A 763 23.65 -16.79 13.01
CA ASN A 763 23.18 -16.93 14.41
C ASN A 763 23.94 -18.05 15.13
N PRO A 764 24.00 -18.02 16.48
CA PRO A 764 24.54 -19.11 17.25
C PRO A 764 23.94 -20.45 16.89
N HIS A 765 24.74 -21.51 16.81
CA HIS A 765 24.28 -22.84 16.41
C HIS A 765 23.04 -23.30 17.19
N GLY A 766 21.99 -23.64 16.48
CA GLY A 766 20.73 -24.13 17.07
C GLY A 766 19.79 -23.04 17.60
N TYR A 767 20.12 -21.74 17.45
CA TYR A 767 19.30 -20.60 17.86
C TYR A 767 18.90 -19.76 16.67
N ILE A 768 17.73 -19.16 16.74
CA ILE A 768 17.20 -18.27 15.71
C ILE A 768 16.38 -17.13 16.31
N GLY A 769 16.54 -15.92 15.79
CA GLY A 769 15.67 -14.79 16.05
C GLY A 769 14.74 -14.57 14.89
N THR A 770 13.46 -14.32 15.15
CA THR A 770 12.47 -14.03 14.10
C THR A 770 11.53 -12.92 14.52
N ILE A 771 11.07 -12.11 13.54
CA ILE A 771 10.03 -11.10 13.76
C ILE A 771 8.92 -11.36 12.74
N SER A 772 7.74 -11.69 13.25
CA SER A 772 6.55 -11.96 12.43
C SER A 772 5.40 -11.06 12.86
N ALA A 773 4.73 -10.44 11.88
CA ALA A 773 3.57 -9.60 12.08
C ALA A 773 2.29 -10.42 11.88
N PHE A 774 1.54 -10.61 12.95
CA PHE A 774 0.27 -11.33 13.01
C PHE A 774 -0.49 -10.96 14.29
N GLY A 775 -1.70 -11.42 14.46
CA GLY A 775 -2.54 -11.12 15.61
C GLY A 775 -2.25 -12.02 16.81
N ASN A 776 -2.55 -11.51 18.00
CA ASN A 776 -2.70 -12.39 19.15
C ASN A 776 -4.00 -13.21 18.98
N PRO A 777 -3.98 -14.55 18.99
CA PRO A 777 -5.19 -15.37 18.80
C PRO A 777 -6.32 -15.01 19.76
N ALA A 778 -5.99 -14.67 21.02
CA ALA A 778 -6.97 -14.18 21.99
C ALA A 778 -7.50 -12.77 21.64
N VAL A 779 -6.89 -12.05 20.71
CA VAL A 779 -7.37 -10.74 20.23
C VAL A 779 -8.08 -10.91 18.90
N TRP A 780 -7.41 -11.34 17.85
CA TRP A 780 -8.00 -11.34 16.51
C TRP A 780 -9.19 -12.29 16.41
N THR A 781 -9.00 -13.56 16.70
CA THR A 781 -10.06 -14.56 16.56
C THR A 781 -11.20 -14.33 17.55
N LEU A 782 -10.87 -14.17 18.83
CA LEU A 782 -11.94 -14.02 19.85
C LEU A 782 -12.65 -12.67 19.75
N CYS A 783 -11.94 -11.56 19.40
CA CYS A 783 -12.59 -10.26 19.21
C CYS A 783 -13.43 -10.21 17.92
N THR A 784 -13.04 -10.94 16.86
CA THR A 784 -13.88 -11.13 15.68
C THR A 784 -15.18 -11.85 16.03
N LEU A 785 -15.10 -12.94 16.76
CA LEU A 785 -16.29 -13.67 17.26
C LEU A 785 -17.14 -12.80 18.20
N ALA A 786 -16.51 -12.00 19.06
CA ALA A 786 -17.22 -11.05 19.92
C ALA A 786 -17.90 -9.93 19.10
N THR A 787 -17.31 -9.49 18.00
CA THR A 787 -17.93 -8.53 17.08
C THR A 787 -19.20 -9.10 16.46
N VAL A 788 -19.17 -10.37 16.04
CA VAL A 788 -20.38 -11.07 15.58
C VAL A 788 -21.40 -11.17 16.71
N GLY A 789 -21.00 -11.52 17.92
CA GLY A 789 -21.86 -11.55 19.12
C GLY A 789 -22.48 -10.18 19.42
N MET A 790 -21.72 -9.08 19.25
CA MET A 790 -22.25 -7.71 19.37
C MET A 790 -23.34 -7.45 18.33
N ILE A 791 -23.14 -7.84 17.08
CA ILE A 791 -24.15 -7.70 16.01
C ILE A 791 -25.42 -8.49 16.35
N VAL A 792 -25.28 -9.75 16.80
CA VAL A 792 -26.40 -10.58 17.24
C VAL A 792 -27.14 -9.93 18.39
N SER A 793 -26.45 -9.27 19.33
CA SER A 793 -27.07 -8.55 20.44
C SER A 793 -28.01 -7.42 20.01
N LEU A 794 -27.80 -6.82 18.84
CA LEU A 794 -28.67 -5.79 18.26
C LEU A 794 -30.04 -6.35 17.86
N ILE A 795 -30.06 -7.55 17.29
CA ILE A 795 -31.29 -8.24 16.89
C ILE A 795 -32.17 -8.46 18.14
N HIS A 796 -31.55 -8.81 19.24
CA HIS A 796 -32.23 -9.03 20.52
C HIS A 796 -32.76 -7.74 21.15
N ARG A 797 -32.03 -6.63 21.07
CA ARG A 797 -32.37 -5.33 21.69
C ARG A 797 -33.39 -4.50 20.94
N LYS A 798 -33.59 -4.71 19.66
CA LYS A 798 -34.40 -3.87 18.78
C LYS A 798 -34.04 -2.36 18.83
N ARG A 799 -32.80 -2.03 19.22
CA ARG A 799 -32.25 -0.66 19.30
C ARG A 799 -30.82 -0.68 18.76
N PHE A 800 -30.45 0.39 18.05
CA PHE A 800 -29.09 0.62 17.59
C PHE A 800 -28.43 1.72 18.44
N PRO A 801 -27.66 1.36 19.47
CA PRO A 801 -26.89 2.35 20.22
C PRO A 801 -25.87 3.05 19.34
N THR A 802 -25.62 4.35 19.59
CA THR A 802 -24.62 5.14 18.84
C THR A 802 -23.24 4.49 18.90
N GLU A 803 -22.89 3.90 20.03
CA GLU A 803 -21.62 3.23 20.26
C GLU A 803 -21.40 2.05 19.30
N VAL A 804 -22.44 1.23 19.11
CA VAL A 804 -22.36 0.05 18.22
C VAL A 804 -22.33 0.48 16.76
N LEU A 805 -23.18 1.44 16.39
CA LEU A 805 -23.20 1.97 15.03
C LEU A 805 -21.85 2.57 14.66
N PHE A 806 -21.25 3.35 15.58
CA PHE A 806 -19.91 3.89 15.43
C PHE A 806 -18.85 2.77 15.22
N ILE A 807 -18.81 1.77 16.10
CA ILE A 807 -17.84 0.66 16.01
C ILE A 807 -17.99 -0.06 14.66
N LEU A 808 -19.22 -0.35 14.21
CA LEU A 808 -19.47 -1.06 12.96
C LEU A 808 -19.06 -0.24 11.73
N ILE A 809 -19.33 1.08 11.71
CA ILE A 809 -18.94 1.93 10.59
C ILE A 809 -17.41 2.09 10.57
N ALA A 810 -16.78 2.32 11.72
CA ALA A 810 -15.33 2.46 11.81
C ALA A 810 -14.61 1.17 11.41
N LEU A 811 -15.04 0.01 11.92
CA LEU A 811 -14.51 -1.29 11.51
C LEU A 811 -14.77 -1.55 10.03
N GLY A 812 -16.01 -1.34 9.56
CA GLY A 812 -16.37 -1.59 8.17
C GLY A 812 -15.55 -0.73 7.20
N SER A 813 -15.36 0.55 7.50
CA SER A 813 -14.56 1.45 6.65
C SER A 813 -13.05 1.13 6.67
N SER A 814 -12.53 0.57 7.76
CA SER A 814 -11.12 0.17 7.86
C SER A 814 -10.84 -1.20 7.23
N PHE A 815 -11.85 -2.09 7.17
CA PHE A 815 -11.67 -3.48 6.74
C PHE A 815 -12.26 -3.78 5.35
N LEU A 816 -13.51 -3.37 5.06
CA LEU A 816 -14.20 -3.76 3.83
C LEU A 816 -13.52 -3.29 2.53
N PRO A 817 -12.82 -2.15 2.46
CA PRO A 817 -12.13 -1.77 1.23
C PRO A 817 -11.10 -2.79 0.75
N TRP A 818 -10.53 -3.60 1.64
CA TRP A 818 -9.57 -4.64 1.28
C TRP A 818 -10.17 -5.78 0.45
N VAL A 819 -11.50 -5.97 0.49
CA VAL A 819 -12.23 -6.88 -0.41
C VAL A 819 -12.07 -6.49 -1.88
N LEU A 820 -11.88 -5.19 -2.13
CA LEU A 820 -11.84 -4.59 -3.45
C LEU A 820 -10.42 -4.37 -3.98
N VAL A 821 -9.40 -4.63 -3.16
CA VAL A 821 -7.99 -4.43 -3.54
C VAL A 821 -7.52 -5.63 -4.36
N PRO A 822 -7.15 -5.43 -5.66
CA PRO A 822 -6.79 -6.53 -6.56
C PRO A 822 -5.36 -7.06 -6.36
N ARG A 823 -4.47 -6.27 -5.73
CA ARG A 823 -3.06 -6.62 -5.52
C ARG A 823 -2.88 -7.59 -4.34
N SER A 824 -1.66 -8.11 -4.21
CA SER A 824 -1.25 -8.89 -3.03
C SER A 824 -1.45 -8.09 -1.74
N THR A 825 -2.07 -8.72 -0.75
CA THR A 825 -2.38 -8.14 0.55
C THR A 825 -1.71 -8.95 1.66
N TYR A 826 -1.56 -8.34 2.85
CA TYR A 826 -0.81 -8.92 3.97
C TYR A 826 -1.54 -8.71 5.28
N ALA A 827 -1.28 -9.57 6.27
CA ALA A 827 -1.94 -9.53 7.57
C ALA A 827 -1.81 -8.17 8.29
N TYR A 828 -0.70 -7.46 8.12
CA TYR A 828 -0.50 -6.17 8.77
C TYR A 828 -1.46 -5.05 8.30
N HIS A 829 -2.12 -5.22 7.15
CA HIS A 829 -3.18 -4.29 6.75
C HIS A 829 -4.40 -4.30 7.68
N PHE A 830 -4.59 -5.37 8.46
CA PHE A 830 -5.67 -5.48 9.45
C PHE A 830 -5.42 -4.65 10.71
N PHE A 831 -4.20 -4.15 10.92
CA PHE A 831 -3.83 -3.36 12.11
C PHE A 831 -4.79 -2.18 12.37
N ALA A 832 -5.24 -1.47 11.32
CA ALA A 832 -6.21 -0.39 11.43
C ALA A 832 -7.58 -0.81 11.99
N SER A 833 -7.93 -2.09 11.92
CA SER A 833 -9.21 -2.66 12.39
C SER A 833 -9.15 -3.15 13.84
N VAL A 834 -7.95 -3.44 14.35
CA VAL A 834 -7.74 -4.03 15.70
C VAL A 834 -8.35 -3.18 16.83
N PRO A 835 -8.21 -1.84 16.87
CA PRO A 835 -8.83 -1.02 17.90
C PRO A 835 -10.36 -1.22 17.98
N PHE A 836 -11.02 -1.35 16.83
CA PHE A 836 -12.47 -1.43 16.76
C PHE A 836 -13.01 -2.81 17.16
N ILE A 837 -12.31 -3.91 16.83
CA ILE A 837 -12.71 -5.24 17.31
C ILE A 837 -12.51 -5.37 18.83
N THR A 838 -11.48 -4.72 19.40
CA THR A 838 -11.30 -4.72 20.87
C THR A 838 -12.36 -3.86 21.58
N LEU A 839 -12.80 -2.75 20.99
CA LEU A 839 -13.95 -1.97 21.48
C LEU A 839 -15.26 -2.77 21.38
N ALA A 840 -15.48 -3.50 20.27
CA ALA A 840 -16.63 -4.39 20.12
C ALA A 840 -16.70 -5.46 21.22
N SER A 841 -15.55 -6.04 21.55
CA SER A 841 -15.44 -7.02 22.64
C SER A 841 -15.78 -6.42 23.99
N GLY A 842 -15.25 -5.24 24.29
CA GLY A 842 -15.59 -4.49 25.51
C GLY A 842 -17.09 -4.17 25.60
N TYR A 843 -17.71 -3.81 24.48
CA TYR A 843 -19.15 -3.56 24.41
C TYR A 843 -19.95 -4.85 24.67
N LEU A 844 -19.58 -5.97 24.02
CA LEU A 844 -20.27 -7.24 24.22
C LEU A 844 -20.17 -7.73 25.68
N ILE A 845 -18.98 -7.68 26.29
CA ILE A 845 -18.79 -8.03 27.70
C ILE A 845 -19.66 -7.15 28.59
N GLY A 846 -19.67 -5.84 28.38
CA GLY A 846 -20.54 -4.92 29.12
C GLY A 846 -22.03 -5.23 28.92
N TYR A 847 -22.42 -5.67 27.74
CA TYR A 847 -23.78 -6.12 27.46
C TYR A 847 -24.15 -7.38 28.25
N ILE A 848 -23.28 -8.40 28.21
CA ILE A 848 -23.48 -9.68 28.92
C ILE A 848 -23.55 -9.45 30.44
N GLU A 849 -22.66 -8.63 31.01
CA GLU A 849 -22.67 -8.25 32.40
C GLU A 849 -23.98 -7.59 32.84
N ASN A 850 -24.48 -6.61 32.07
CA ASN A 850 -25.75 -5.94 32.33
C ASN A 850 -26.96 -6.88 32.16
N TRP A 851 -26.92 -7.77 31.14
CA TRP A 851 -27.98 -8.73 30.90
C TRP A 851 -28.07 -9.76 32.00
N SER A 852 -26.94 -10.29 32.51
CA SER A 852 -26.88 -11.24 33.61
C SER A 852 -27.37 -10.64 34.94
N SER A 853 -27.12 -9.33 35.14
CA SER A 853 -27.61 -8.63 36.34
C SER A 853 -29.12 -8.32 36.27
N LEU A 854 -29.70 -8.13 35.09
CA LEU A 854 -31.11 -7.80 34.87
C LEU A 854 -32.02 -9.04 34.84
N LYS A 855 -31.52 -10.19 34.48
CA LYS A 855 -32.26 -11.45 34.44
C LYS A 855 -31.63 -12.46 35.36
N ARG A 856 -32.12 -12.54 36.60
CA ARG A 856 -31.92 -13.66 37.53
C ARG A 856 -32.38 -15.03 36.96
N ALA A 857 -32.68 -15.12 35.69
CA ALA A 857 -33.37 -16.21 35.03
C ALA A 857 -32.59 -17.00 33.97
N VAL A 858 -31.30 -16.85 33.83
CA VAL A 858 -30.52 -17.88 33.10
C VAL A 858 -30.15 -18.95 34.14
N LYS A 859 -31.17 -19.67 34.59
CA LYS A 859 -30.98 -20.90 35.32
C LYS A 859 -30.28 -21.90 34.41
N GLY A 860 -29.03 -22.22 34.70
CA GLY A 860 -28.43 -23.44 34.23
C GLY A 860 -27.10 -23.38 33.47
N VAL A 861 -26.67 -22.27 32.89
CA VAL A 861 -25.46 -22.31 32.03
C VAL A 861 -24.30 -21.47 32.56
N MET A 862 -24.52 -20.32 33.22
CA MET A 862 -23.48 -19.56 33.91
C MET A 862 -24.00 -18.96 35.22
N SER A 863 -23.32 -19.24 36.32
CA SER A 863 -23.57 -18.59 37.60
C SER A 863 -23.37 -17.06 37.44
N PRO A 864 -24.25 -16.22 38.00
CA PRO A 864 -24.08 -14.75 38.00
C PRO A 864 -22.75 -14.29 38.57
N GLY A 865 -22.07 -15.10 39.39
CA GLY A 865 -20.73 -14.79 39.90
C GLY A 865 -19.57 -14.98 38.93
N PHE A 866 -19.73 -15.77 37.85
CA PHE A 866 -18.66 -16.06 36.91
C PHE A 866 -18.55 -14.98 35.81
N VAL A 867 -19.67 -14.38 35.40
CA VAL A 867 -19.72 -13.42 34.29
C VAL A 867 -18.72 -12.24 34.41
N PRO A 868 -18.54 -11.58 35.54
CA PRO A 868 -17.55 -10.51 35.73
C PRO A 868 -16.11 -10.96 35.55
N TRP A 869 -15.81 -12.25 35.70
CA TRP A 869 -14.46 -12.81 35.58
C TRP A 869 -14.06 -13.09 34.13
N ILE A 870 -14.99 -13.23 33.20
CA ILE A 870 -14.73 -13.53 31.78
C ILE A 870 -13.68 -12.56 31.19
N LYS A 871 -13.83 -11.26 31.44
CA LYS A 871 -12.88 -10.24 30.91
C LYS A 871 -11.47 -10.42 31.50
N TYR A 872 -11.34 -10.80 32.78
CA TYR A 872 -10.03 -10.97 33.38
C TYR A 872 -9.37 -12.26 32.90
N ILE A 873 -10.13 -13.36 32.74
CA ILE A 873 -9.64 -14.61 32.15
C ILE A 873 -9.15 -14.35 30.72
N TRP A 874 -9.90 -13.57 29.97
CA TRP A 874 -9.53 -13.21 28.60
C TRP A 874 -8.26 -12.32 28.54
N MET A 875 -8.14 -11.35 29.46
CA MET A 875 -6.91 -10.52 29.58
C MET A 875 -5.71 -11.41 29.94
N ILE A 876 -5.88 -12.35 30.90
CA ILE A 876 -4.80 -13.28 31.26
C ILE A 876 -4.40 -14.14 30.08
N ALA A 877 -5.34 -14.68 29.31
CA ALA A 877 -5.06 -15.48 28.12
C ALA A 877 -4.27 -14.66 27.09
N ALA A 878 -4.70 -13.42 26.80
CA ALA A 878 -3.98 -12.54 25.89
C ALA A 878 -2.57 -12.20 26.37
N GLY A 879 -2.39 -11.94 27.66
CA GLY A 879 -1.08 -11.67 28.26
C GLY A 879 -0.15 -12.89 28.26
N VAL A 880 -0.67 -14.07 28.59
CA VAL A 880 0.11 -15.34 28.56
C VAL A 880 0.56 -15.65 27.14
N LEU A 881 -0.33 -15.50 26.14
CA LEU A 881 0.03 -15.67 24.74
C LEU A 881 1.07 -14.65 24.29
N PHE A 882 0.96 -13.40 24.72
CA PHE A 882 1.97 -12.38 24.41
C PHE A 882 3.35 -12.77 24.94
N ILE A 883 3.45 -13.26 26.16
CA ILE A 883 4.72 -13.74 26.74
C ILE A 883 5.24 -14.97 25.98
N LEU A 884 4.36 -15.93 25.69
CA LEU A 884 4.72 -17.15 24.97
C LEU A 884 5.25 -16.86 23.56
N PHE A 885 4.62 -15.93 22.83
CA PHE A 885 5.01 -15.56 21.46
C PHE A 885 6.01 -14.41 21.41
N TYR A 886 6.45 -13.86 22.55
CA TYR A 886 7.38 -12.73 22.57
C TYR A 886 8.65 -12.94 21.73
N PRO A 887 9.32 -14.12 21.74
CA PRO A 887 10.47 -14.36 20.86
C PRO A 887 10.16 -14.24 19.36
N VAL A 888 8.95 -14.68 18.93
CA VAL A 888 8.54 -14.66 17.51
C VAL A 888 8.22 -13.26 17.02
N ILE A 889 7.92 -12.32 17.93
CA ILE A 889 7.52 -10.96 17.59
C ILE A 889 8.58 -9.90 17.92
N SER A 890 9.62 -10.27 18.65
CA SER A 890 10.63 -9.34 19.16
C SER A 890 12.02 -9.50 18.53
N GLY A 891 12.27 -10.62 17.82
CA GLY A 891 13.57 -10.99 17.32
C GLY A 891 14.51 -11.58 18.38
N THR A 892 14.00 -11.89 19.58
CA THR A 892 14.77 -12.56 20.62
C THR A 892 15.15 -13.96 20.17
N GLU A 893 16.44 -14.28 20.29
CA GLU A 893 16.96 -15.57 19.87
C GLU A 893 16.53 -16.68 20.83
N VAL A 894 15.96 -17.73 20.25
CA VAL A 894 15.53 -18.94 20.97
C VAL A 894 15.90 -20.17 20.17
N PRO A 895 15.96 -21.37 20.80
CA PRO A 895 16.19 -22.60 20.07
C PRO A 895 15.15 -22.85 18.99
N TYR A 896 15.56 -23.44 17.85
CA TYR A 896 14.64 -23.74 16.72
C TYR A 896 13.39 -24.48 17.11
N TRP A 897 13.50 -25.46 18.03
CA TRP A 897 12.35 -26.23 18.47
C TRP A 897 11.25 -25.37 19.10
N TYR A 898 11.66 -24.24 19.74
CA TYR A 898 10.69 -23.33 20.34
C TYR A 898 9.82 -22.65 19.29
N ILE A 899 10.43 -22.20 18.19
CA ILE A 899 9.70 -21.58 17.07
C ILE A 899 8.75 -22.60 16.43
N HIS A 900 9.21 -23.85 16.23
CA HIS A 900 8.37 -24.91 15.67
C HIS A 900 7.16 -25.23 16.53
N MET A 901 7.33 -25.27 17.86
CA MET A 901 6.25 -25.49 18.81
C MET A 901 5.13 -24.44 18.71
N LEU A 902 5.48 -23.21 18.30
CA LEU A 902 4.53 -22.11 18.18
C LEU A 902 3.80 -22.05 16.82
N GLN A 903 4.14 -22.88 15.86
CA GLN A 903 3.46 -22.96 14.56
C GLN A 903 2.17 -23.80 14.68
N TRP A 904 1.15 -23.27 15.37
CA TRP A 904 -0.06 -24.01 15.72
C TRP A 904 -1.00 -24.27 14.52
N VAL A 905 -0.94 -23.44 13.48
CA VAL A 905 -1.78 -23.61 12.30
C VAL A 905 -0.94 -24.28 11.21
N PRO A 906 -1.25 -25.51 10.79
CA PRO A 906 -0.49 -26.21 9.76
C PRO A 906 -0.43 -25.41 8.45
N PHE A 907 0.73 -25.49 7.78
CA PHE A 907 0.92 -24.81 6.51
C PHE A 907 0.23 -25.60 5.38
N HIS A 908 -0.58 -24.90 4.60
CA HIS A 908 -1.24 -25.43 3.40
C HIS A 908 -1.07 -24.47 2.25
N LYS A 909 -0.74 -25.01 1.08
CA LYS A 909 -0.65 -24.31 -0.19
C LYS A 909 -1.80 -24.77 -1.07
N PHE A 910 -2.63 -23.86 -1.55
CA PHE A 910 -3.73 -24.12 -2.45
C PHE A 910 -3.46 -23.41 -3.77
N GLU A 911 -3.49 -24.11 -4.86
CA GLU A 911 -3.36 -23.55 -6.20
C GLU A 911 -4.75 -23.49 -6.85
N VAL A 912 -5.13 -22.32 -7.30
CA VAL A 912 -6.32 -22.13 -8.12
C VAL A 912 -5.87 -22.32 -9.55
N ILE A 913 -6.34 -23.40 -10.17
CA ILE A 913 -5.94 -23.80 -11.52
C ILE A 913 -7.00 -23.33 -12.51
N ASP A 914 -6.59 -22.77 -13.65
CA ASP A 914 -7.48 -22.55 -14.78
C ASP A 914 -7.96 -23.90 -15.33
N LYS A 915 -9.27 -24.03 -15.51
CA LYS A 915 -9.87 -25.27 -16.01
C LYS A 915 -9.61 -25.51 -17.50
N ASN A 916 -9.20 -24.47 -18.24
CA ASN A 916 -9.06 -24.54 -19.69
C ASN A 916 -7.66 -24.98 -20.11
N ASP A 917 -6.62 -24.52 -19.41
CA ASP A 917 -5.21 -24.76 -19.78
C ASP A 917 -4.37 -25.39 -18.67
N GLY A 918 -4.92 -25.57 -17.46
CA GLY A 918 -4.20 -26.16 -16.33
C GLY A 918 -3.20 -25.20 -15.67
N SER A 919 -3.14 -23.93 -16.07
CA SER A 919 -2.23 -22.94 -15.50
C SER A 919 -2.63 -22.53 -14.07
N VAL A 920 -1.64 -22.18 -13.25
CA VAL A 920 -1.89 -21.71 -11.89
C VAL A 920 -2.28 -20.23 -11.92
N LEU A 921 -3.57 -19.94 -11.79
CA LEU A 921 -4.11 -18.58 -11.74
C LEU A 921 -3.73 -17.83 -10.46
N LYS A 922 -3.66 -18.52 -9.34
CA LYS A 922 -3.37 -17.93 -8.03
C LYS A 922 -2.93 -18.98 -7.03
N THR A 923 -1.91 -18.64 -6.26
CA THR A 923 -1.51 -19.45 -5.09
C THR A 923 -2.01 -18.82 -3.81
N ILE A 924 -2.76 -19.58 -3.00
CA ILE A 924 -3.21 -19.18 -1.67
C ILE A 924 -2.42 -19.98 -0.65
N ARG A 925 -1.71 -19.30 0.22
CA ARG A 925 -0.91 -19.89 1.29
C ARG A 925 -1.58 -19.58 2.62
N LEU A 926 -1.87 -20.60 3.43
CA LEU A 926 -2.43 -20.49 4.78
C LEU A 926 -1.54 -21.27 5.75
N GLY A 927 -1.64 -20.95 7.02
CA GLY A 927 -0.87 -21.57 8.07
C GLY A 927 0.25 -20.70 8.61
N TRP A 928 0.70 -21.00 9.82
CA TRP A 928 1.71 -20.20 10.51
C TRP A 928 3.10 -20.64 10.09
N ARG A 929 3.87 -19.67 9.65
CA ARG A 929 5.25 -19.83 9.22
C ARG A 929 6.07 -18.64 9.76
N PHE A 930 7.06 -18.94 10.57
CA PHE A 930 7.92 -17.94 11.20
C PHE A 930 9.37 -18.00 10.71
N LEU A 931 9.69 -18.99 9.87
CA LEU A 931 11.01 -19.21 9.28
C LEU A 931 10.98 -18.92 7.78
N ASP A 932 12.13 -18.61 7.20
CA ASP A 932 12.26 -18.20 5.80
C ASP A 932 12.42 -19.39 4.83
N TYR A 933 11.60 -20.44 4.98
CA TYR A 933 11.52 -21.50 4.01
C TYR A 933 10.07 -21.91 3.74
N GLU A 934 9.77 -22.37 2.54
CA GLU A 934 8.48 -23.00 2.26
C GLU A 934 8.56 -24.50 2.54
N PRO A 935 7.67 -25.05 3.38
CA PRO A 935 7.53 -26.49 3.52
C PRO A 935 7.24 -27.12 2.16
N SER A 936 8.01 -28.14 1.81
CA SER A 936 7.89 -28.78 0.49
C SER A 936 6.64 -29.66 0.34
N GLY A 937 5.85 -29.83 1.40
CA GLY A 937 4.76 -30.83 1.49
C GLY A 937 5.28 -32.27 1.63
N ASN A 938 6.58 -32.44 1.74
CA ASN A 938 7.22 -33.73 2.00
C ASN A 938 7.80 -33.69 3.43
N GLU A 939 7.13 -34.35 4.39
CA GLU A 939 7.50 -34.35 5.80
C GLU A 939 8.97 -34.76 6.05
N LEU A 940 9.51 -35.70 5.26
CA LEU A 940 10.89 -36.14 5.38
C LEU A 940 11.88 -35.06 4.95
N LYS A 941 11.59 -34.34 3.86
CA LYS A 941 12.43 -33.25 3.35
C LYS A 941 12.38 -32.06 4.32
N ASP A 942 11.21 -31.73 4.82
CA ASP A 942 11.04 -30.65 5.79
C ASP A 942 11.72 -30.99 7.13
N TRP A 943 11.67 -32.27 7.56
CA TRP A 943 12.43 -32.78 8.71
C TRP A 943 13.95 -32.72 8.48
N MET A 944 14.43 -33.07 7.26
CA MET A 944 15.85 -32.98 6.90
C MET A 944 16.35 -31.55 6.87
N ILE A 945 15.58 -30.61 6.29
CA ILE A 945 15.89 -29.20 6.32
C ILE A 945 15.97 -28.70 7.76
N THR A 946 14.99 -29.06 8.60
CA THR A 946 14.99 -28.71 10.03
C THR A 946 16.21 -29.27 10.79
N LYS A 947 16.71 -30.46 10.37
CA LYS A 947 17.96 -31.03 10.96
C LYS A 947 19.23 -30.41 10.43
N LEU A 948 19.26 -29.90 9.18
CA LEU A 948 20.42 -29.19 8.62
C LEU A 948 20.62 -27.82 9.26
N TYR A 949 19.56 -27.23 9.78
CA TYR A 949 19.60 -25.99 10.55
C TYR A 949 19.81 -26.22 12.07
N LYS A 950 19.94 -27.46 12.52
CA LYS A 950 20.37 -27.86 13.87
C LYS A 950 21.91 -27.95 13.93
#